data_633233c91d7abf54a5421e5ab981f953
#
_entry.id   633233c91d7abf54a5421e5ab981f953
#
_cell.length_a   1.000
_cell.length_b   1.000
_cell.length_c   1.000
_cell.angle_alpha   90.00
_cell.angle_beta   90.00
_cell.angle_gamma   90.00
#
_symmetry.space_group_name_H-M   'P 1'
#
loop_
_entity.id
_entity.type
_entity.pdbx_description
1 polymer ?
#
loop_
_entity_poly.entity_id
_entity_poly.type
_entity_poly.pdbx_seq_one_letter_code
_entity_poly.pdbx_strand_id
1 'polypeptide(L)'
;MPYNFTTIEKKWQQYWLEHKSFRALEPREAGDAPKSYVLDMFPYPSGAGLHVGHPEGYTATDIVSRYLRMRGHNVLHPMGWDAFGLPAEQYAIKTNTHPRATTEQNIANFRRQIQMLGLSYDWDREIDTTDPEYYKWTQWIFLQLFNSYFDPNDQKAQPISRLINELQNENLVVGPDGSVRTNPNAEGLDEIAGDVRVERLWRELKPDEQQDVIAGQRLAYTDEVAVNWCPGLGTVLANEEVIDGKSEVGGFPVERRPMRQWMLRITAYADRLLSDLDALEWPEPLKEMQRNWIGRSEGAHVDFEIIPPDEHVRQTDANRGETIDDGEDDDLSITVFTTRPDTLYGATYMVLAPEHPLVDRITPSAHRETIEAYRTQCAARSERDRMAESKEKTGVFTGANAINPVNDEKIPIYIADYVLMGYGTGAIMAVPAHDERDFEFARKFNLPIRAVVMPDEAWLRAESPSPNFDALALSTGYLEDAGNFKKAFTGSGVAINSPAIEGLATAEAKRRIIDKLEEDGAGHRAITYKLRDWLFSRQRYWGEPFPILLDSEGNAYPVSEAELPIALPEMTDFKPTGTPQPPLSKATEWVNILREGRQFSRETNTMPQWAGSCWYYLRFIDPHNKQRFVDPVKEQYWMPVDLYVGGAEHAVLHLLYSRFWHKVLFDLGHVSTPEPFRRLVNQGIILGESEYHTVEETPRKVTEAEVEKKGSGYVLGSNPSIRVESQSFKMSKARGNVVSPDDIVKDYGADTFRLYEMYMGPLEAQKPWNTRDIVGMSRFLNAVWRHLIGDEEAPVGGTLRVIDGPIPEALDRQMNRTIKKVGEDIAGLRFNTAIAELIKLNNEMGKLASIPRPLAENFTLMLAPLAPHIAEEIWQRLGHERSLARQAWPAFDESKLAESTIELPVQVNGKVRDKITVPVDADEASILRTASAAPGVQQWVHGKSVKKQIYVLGKLVNLVVN
;
A
#
# COMPACT_ATOMS: atom_id res chain seq x y z
N MET A 1 -1.14 -37.60 -30.88
CA MET A 1 -0.06 -36.62 -30.71
C MET A 1 -0.27 -35.91 -29.37
N PRO A 2 0.79 -35.45 -28.73
CA PRO A 2 0.62 -34.63 -27.53
C PRO A 2 -0.14 -33.34 -27.84
N TYR A 3 -0.67 -32.67 -26.83
CA TYR A 3 -1.34 -31.39 -26.95
C TYR A 3 -0.47 -30.36 -27.69
N ASN A 4 -0.88 -29.97 -28.89
CA ASN A 4 -0.16 -29.01 -29.71
C ASN A 4 -0.53 -27.56 -29.32
N PHE A 5 0.02 -27.10 -28.21
CA PHE A 5 -0.28 -25.78 -27.67
C PHE A 5 0.12 -24.66 -28.66
N THR A 6 1.21 -24.80 -29.39
CA THR A 6 1.70 -23.75 -30.31
C THR A 6 0.69 -23.34 -31.38
N THR A 7 -0.10 -24.28 -31.88
CA THR A 7 -1.12 -24.01 -32.89
C THR A 7 -2.47 -23.63 -32.25
N ILE A 8 -2.84 -24.36 -31.19
CA ILE A 8 -4.15 -24.22 -30.51
C ILE A 8 -4.25 -22.86 -29.82
N GLU A 9 -3.21 -22.47 -29.09
CA GLU A 9 -3.20 -21.21 -28.35
C GLU A 9 -3.31 -20.00 -29.28
N LYS A 10 -2.53 -19.96 -30.34
CA LYS A 10 -2.61 -18.88 -31.36
C LYS A 10 -3.97 -18.79 -32.01
N LYS A 11 -4.60 -19.94 -32.34
CA LYS A 11 -5.94 -19.99 -32.92
C LYS A 11 -6.96 -19.30 -32.01
N TRP A 12 -6.97 -19.64 -30.73
CA TRP A 12 -7.98 -19.14 -29.79
C TRP A 12 -7.70 -17.71 -29.35
N GLN A 13 -6.45 -17.30 -29.20
CA GLN A 13 -6.07 -15.90 -28.97
C GLN A 13 -6.58 -15.00 -30.11
N GLN A 14 -6.35 -15.39 -31.35
CA GLN A 14 -6.85 -14.66 -32.50
C GLN A 14 -8.39 -14.63 -32.53
N TYR A 15 -9.03 -15.76 -32.29
CA TYR A 15 -10.50 -15.85 -32.23
C TYR A 15 -11.09 -14.87 -31.21
N TRP A 16 -10.56 -14.84 -30.00
CA TRP A 16 -11.08 -13.94 -28.95
C TRP A 16 -10.89 -12.47 -29.27
N LEU A 17 -9.78 -12.10 -29.89
CA LEU A 17 -9.54 -10.72 -30.33
C LEU A 17 -10.51 -10.28 -31.45
N GLU A 18 -10.66 -11.12 -32.50
CA GLU A 18 -11.52 -10.83 -33.64
C GLU A 18 -13.00 -10.74 -33.25
N HIS A 19 -13.45 -11.62 -32.35
CA HIS A 19 -14.85 -11.66 -31.91
C HIS A 19 -15.11 -10.79 -30.69
N LYS A 20 -14.12 -10.07 -30.14
CA LYS A 20 -14.24 -9.28 -28.91
C LYS A 20 -14.94 -10.04 -27.80
N SER A 21 -14.53 -11.31 -27.60
CA SER A 21 -15.24 -12.30 -26.78
C SER A 21 -15.46 -11.85 -25.35
N PHE A 22 -14.62 -10.95 -24.85
CA PHE A 22 -14.59 -10.49 -23.47
C PHE A 22 -15.03 -9.03 -23.28
N ARG A 23 -15.63 -8.42 -24.31
CA ARG A 23 -16.18 -7.08 -24.25
C ARG A 23 -17.20 -6.98 -23.11
N ALA A 24 -17.03 -6.03 -22.22
CA ALA A 24 -18.02 -5.67 -21.21
C ALA A 24 -19.22 -4.99 -21.88
N LEU A 25 -20.42 -5.41 -21.48
CA LEU A 25 -21.63 -4.82 -22.01
C LEU A 25 -21.87 -3.44 -21.39
N GLU A 26 -22.37 -2.51 -22.20
CA GLU A 26 -22.84 -1.23 -21.67
C GLU A 26 -24.03 -1.43 -20.72
N PRO A 27 -24.26 -0.55 -19.73
CA PRO A 27 -25.31 -0.75 -18.73
C PRO A 27 -26.69 -1.09 -19.31
N ARG A 28 -27.06 -0.46 -20.45
CA ARG A 28 -28.33 -0.72 -21.13
C ARG A 28 -28.38 -2.07 -21.85
N GLU A 29 -27.23 -2.59 -22.28
CA GLU A 29 -27.11 -3.90 -22.94
C GLU A 29 -27.12 -5.04 -21.92
N ALA A 30 -26.61 -4.79 -20.70
CA ALA A 30 -26.46 -5.79 -19.65
C ALA A 30 -27.80 -6.23 -19.02
N GLY A 31 -28.84 -5.38 -19.10
CA GLY A 31 -30.13 -5.67 -18.47
C GLY A 31 -29.98 -5.92 -16.96
N ASP A 32 -30.58 -7.03 -16.49
CA ASP A 32 -30.56 -7.42 -15.07
C ASP A 32 -29.31 -8.24 -14.66
N ALA A 33 -28.32 -8.41 -15.56
CA ALA A 33 -27.09 -9.14 -15.23
C ALA A 33 -26.33 -8.42 -14.12
N PRO A 34 -25.91 -9.12 -13.04
CA PRO A 34 -25.10 -8.51 -12.01
C PRO A 34 -23.76 -8.04 -12.58
N LYS A 35 -23.33 -6.84 -12.21
CA LYS A 35 -22.03 -6.33 -12.62
C LYS A 35 -20.90 -6.95 -11.79
N SER A 36 -19.73 -7.03 -12.38
CA SER A 36 -18.48 -7.29 -11.66
C SER A 36 -17.35 -6.52 -12.31
N TYR A 37 -16.77 -5.59 -11.57
CA TYR A 37 -15.58 -4.87 -11.98
C TYR A 37 -14.36 -5.51 -11.31
N VAL A 38 -13.60 -6.26 -12.11
CA VAL A 38 -12.36 -6.93 -11.69
C VAL A 38 -11.19 -6.15 -12.26
N LEU A 39 -10.29 -5.72 -11.42
CA LEU A 39 -9.21 -4.79 -11.77
C LEU A 39 -7.86 -5.34 -11.34
N ASP A 40 -6.87 -5.21 -12.21
CA ASP A 40 -5.46 -5.38 -11.92
C ASP A 40 -4.78 -4.02 -11.74
N MET A 41 -3.73 -3.98 -10.93
CA MET A 41 -2.80 -2.87 -11.01
C MET A 41 -2.07 -2.94 -12.35
N PHE A 42 -2.32 -1.94 -13.20
CA PHE A 42 -1.77 -1.91 -14.55
C PHE A 42 -0.24 -1.72 -14.53
N PRO A 43 0.48 -2.36 -15.47
CA PRO A 43 1.93 -2.39 -15.42
C PRO A 43 2.58 -1.08 -15.88
N TYR A 44 3.78 -0.82 -15.35
CA TYR A 44 4.73 0.13 -15.92
C TYR A 44 5.51 -0.54 -17.07
N PRO A 45 5.35 -0.12 -18.34
CA PRO A 45 5.98 -0.78 -19.48
C PRO A 45 7.46 -0.45 -19.57
N SER A 46 8.29 -1.22 -18.89
CA SER A 46 9.75 -1.10 -18.94
C SER A 46 10.37 -1.88 -20.11
N GLY A 47 11.52 -1.43 -20.63
CA GLY A 47 12.16 -1.98 -21.82
C GLY A 47 12.52 -3.46 -21.83
N ALA A 48 12.43 -4.17 -20.70
CA ALA A 48 12.72 -5.60 -20.63
C ALA A 48 11.53 -6.52 -20.87
N GLY A 49 10.31 -5.96 -20.94
CA GLY A 49 9.10 -6.76 -20.93
C GLY A 49 8.73 -7.28 -19.52
N LEU A 50 7.72 -8.15 -19.48
CA LEU A 50 7.29 -8.83 -18.27
C LEU A 50 8.32 -9.89 -17.81
N HIS A 51 8.38 -10.15 -16.53
CA HIS A 51 8.94 -11.37 -15.95
C HIS A 51 7.81 -12.24 -15.37
N VAL A 52 8.09 -13.53 -15.13
CA VAL A 52 7.09 -14.51 -14.67
C VAL A 52 6.38 -14.15 -13.36
N GLY A 53 6.82 -13.15 -12.62
CA GLY A 53 6.11 -12.69 -11.43
C GLY A 53 4.98 -11.70 -11.71
N HIS A 54 4.92 -11.06 -12.90
CA HIS A 54 3.83 -10.14 -13.26
C HIS A 54 2.52 -10.85 -13.59
N PRO A 55 2.52 -11.96 -14.37
CA PRO A 55 1.29 -12.61 -14.79
C PRO A 55 0.53 -13.31 -13.65
N GLU A 56 1.11 -13.51 -12.47
CA GLU A 56 0.44 -14.16 -11.34
C GLU A 56 -0.89 -13.47 -10.98
N GLY A 57 -0.85 -12.15 -10.76
CA GLY A 57 -2.05 -11.35 -10.50
C GLY A 57 -3.02 -11.37 -11.68
N TYR A 58 -2.51 -11.16 -12.89
CA TYR A 58 -3.30 -11.12 -14.12
C TYR A 58 -3.97 -12.45 -14.44
N THR A 59 -3.31 -13.57 -14.18
CA THR A 59 -3.89 -14.90 -14.32
C THR A 59 -4.97 -15.15 -13.27
N ALA A 60 -4.76 -14.69 -12.04
CA ALA A 60 -5.76 -14.82 -10.97
C ALA A 60 -7.05 -14.07 -11.30
N THR A 61 -6.95 -12.81 -11.71
CA THR A 61 -8.10 -11.96 -12.10
C THR A 61 -8.78 -12.48 -13.36
N ASP A 62 -8.02 -13.00 -14.33
CA ASP A 62 -8.57 -13.64 -15.53
C ASP A 62 -9.42 -14.85 -15.20
N ILE A 63 -8.93 -15.74 -14.32
CA ILE A 63 -9.67 -16.93 -13.89
C ILE A 63 -11.00 -16.53 -13.23
N VAL A 64 -10.95 -15.55 -12.32
CA VAL A 64 -12.15 -15.02 -11.67
C VAL A 64 -13.10 -14.37 -12.69
N SER A 65 -12.58 -13.57 -13.61
CA SER A 65 -13.36 -12.89 -14.64
C SER A 65 -14.08 -13.89 -15.57
N ARG A 66 -13.39 -14.96 -16.00
CA ARG A 66 -14.02 -16.05 -16.79
C ARG A 66 -15.10 -16.76 -15.99
N TYR A 67 -14.81 -17.12 -14.74
CA TYR A 67 -15.77 -17.77 -13.85
C TYR A 67 -17.01 -16.90 -13.62
N LEU A 68 -16.86 -15.60 -13.36
CA LEU A 68 -17.98 -14.68 -13.16
C LEU A 68 -18.84 -14.55 -14.42
N ARG A 69 -18.22 -14.49 -15.63
CA ARG A 69 -18.98 -14.53 -16.90
C ARG A 69 -19.78 -15.82 -17.04
N MET A 70 -19.21 -16.98 -16.67
CA MET A 70 -19.90 -18.25 -16.63
C MET A 70 -21.02 -18.30 -15.58
N ARG A 71 -20.95 -17.44 -14.55
CA ARG A 71 -22.02 -17.24 -13.56
C ARG A 71 -23.06 -16.22 -13.98
N GLY A 72 -22.97 -15.69 -15.21
CA GLY A 72 -23.93 -14.73 -15.78
C GLY A 72 -23.69 -13.28 -15.43
N HIS A 73 -22.53 -12.93 -14.89
CA HIS A 73 -22.19 -11.53 -14.63
C HIS A 73 -21.78 -10.79 -15.89
N ASN A 74 -22.10 -9.51 -15.96
CA ASN A 74 -21.45 -8.56 -16.84
C ASN A 74 -20.12 -8.15 -16.21
N VAL A 75 -19.00 -8.54 -16.83
CA VAL A 75 -17.68 -8.38 -16.25
C VAL A 75 -16.88 -7.32 -16.98
N LEU A 76 -16.46 -6.29 -16.27
CA LEU A 76 -15.46 -5.32 -16.71
C LEU A 76 -14.08 -5.79 -16.21
N HIS A 77 -13.21 -6.15 -17.15
CA HIS A 77 -11.82 -6.58 -16.88
C HIS A 77 -10.91 -5.88 -17.90
N PRO A 78 -10.44 -4.66 -17.61
CA PRO A 78 -9.66 -3.83 -18.51
C PRO A 78 -8.16 -3.97 -18.29
N MET A 79 -7.36 -3.49 -19.26
CA MET A 79 -5.91 -3.38 -19.16
C MET A 79 -5.44 -2.06 -19.77
N GLY A 80 -4.31 -1.55 -19.28
CA GLY A 80 -3.69 -0.30 -19.72
C GLY A 80 -2.24 -0.16 -19.27
N TRP A 81 -1.69 1.05 -19.45
CA TRP A 81 -0.27 1.31 -19.30
C TRP A 81 -0.03 2.54 -18.42
N ASP A 82 0.66 2.35 -17.29
CA ASP A 82 1.22 3.45 -16.50
C ASP A 82 2.60 3.80 -17.08
N ALA A 83 2.64 4.74 -18.02
CA ALA A 83 3.74 4.85 -18.95
C ALA A 83 4.60 6.12 -18.80
N PHE A 84 4.20 7.09 -17.97
CA PHE A 84 5.07 8.18 -17.55
C PHE A 84 6.09 7.73 -16.50
N GLY A 85 7.15 8.48 -16.29
CA GLY A 85 8.05 8.30 -15.16
C GLY A 85 9.53 8.28 -15.49
N LEU A 86 10.33 8.33 -14.42
CA LEU A 86 11.79 8.44 -14.45
C LEU A 86 12.50 7.31 -15.21
N PRO A 87 12.11 6.03 -15.10
CA PRO A 87 12.83 4.96 -15.81
C PRO A 87 12.80 5.09 -17.32
N ALA A 88 11.66 5.50 -17.91
CA ALA A 88 11.54 5.72 -19.35
C ALA A 88 12.40 6.91 -19.81
N GLU A 89 12.38 8.01 -19.05
CA GLU A 89 13.18 9.19 -19.33
C GLU A 89 14.68 8.90 -19.23
N GLN A 90 15.14 8.22 -18.19
CA GLN A 90 16.55 7.83 -18.01
C GLN A 90 17.03 6.89 -19.11
N TYR A 91 16.20 5.94 -19.54
CA TYR A 91 16.52 5.09 -20.68
C TYR A 91 16.65 5.90 -21.97
N ALA A 92 15.72 6.81 -22.21
CA ALA A 92 15.74 7.70 -23.38
C ALA A 92 17.00 8.60 -23.40
N ILE A 93 17.40 9.18 -22.28
CA ILE A 93 18.63 9.96 -22.13
C ILE A 93 19.85 9.09 -22.43
N LYS A 94 19.91 7.86 -21.87
CA LYS A 94 21.03 6.93 -22.05
C LYS A 94 21.18 6.44 -23.49
N THR A 95 20.07 6.21 -24.18
CA THR A 95 20.05 5.68 -25.55
C THR A 95 19.98 6.78 -26.61
N ASN A 96 19.86 8.04 -26.20
CA ASN A 96 19.65 9.20 -27.06
C ASN A 96 18.43 9.03 -28.00
N THR A 97 17.34 8.47 -27.45
CA THR A 97 16.05 8.30 -28.11
C THR A 97 15.01 9.20 -27.44
N HIS A 98 13.91 9.51 -28.15
CA HIS A 98 12.82 10.26 -27.51
C HIS A 98 12.01 9.33 -26.59
N PRO A 99 11.61 9.75 -25.37
CA PRO A 99 10.91 8.88 -24.40
C PRO A 99 9.59 8.34 -24.95
N ARG A 100 8.83 9.12 -25.75
CA ARG A 100 7.61 8.66 -26.41
C ARG A 100 7.84 7.41 -27.27
N ALA A 101 8.82 7.43 -28.16
CA ALA A 101 9.09 6.30 -29.05
C ALA A 101 9.46 5.03 -28.28
N THR A 102 10.26 5.17 -27.23
CA THR A 102 10.62 4.06 -26.35
C THR A 102 9.41 3.52 -25.61
N THR A 103 8.57 4.40 -25.08
CA THR A 103 7.34 4.04 -24.36
C THR A 103 6.37 3.28 -25.25
N GLU A 104 6.12 3.76 -26.48
CA GLU A 104 5.23 3.10 -27.44
C GLU A 104 5.74 1.70 -27.82
N GLN A 105 7.05 1.55 -28.01
CA GLN A 105 7.67 0.23 -28.27
C GLN A 105 7.51 -0.72 -27.08
N ASN A 106 7.69 -0.22 -25.87
CA ASN A 106 7.54 -1.02 -24.64
C ASN A 106 6.08 -1.45 -24.43
N ILE A 107 5.11 -0.53 -24.63
CA ILE A 107 3.67 -0.84 -24.59
C ILE A 107 3.34 -1.94 -25.62
N ALA A 108 3.81 -1.84 -26.86
CA ALA A 108 3.56 -2.85 -27.86
C ALA A 108 4.10 -4.22 -27.45
N ASN A 109 5.28 -4.29 -26.82
CA ASN A 109 5.85 -5.55 -26.33
C ASN A 109 5.04 -6.11 -25.14
N PHE A 110 4.68 -5.30 -24.16
CA PHE A 110 3.86 -5.74 -23.02
C PHE A 110 2.47 -6.22 -23.47
N ARG A 111 1.82 -5.49 -24.37
CA ARG A 111 0.54 -5.90 -24.97
C ARG A 111 0.65 -7.27 -25.63
N ARG A 112 1.68 -7.49 -26.46
CA ARG A 112 1.95 -8.77 -27.08
C ARG A 112 2.12 -9.89 -26.05
N GLN A 113 2.90 -9.65 -25.00
CA GLN A 113 3.13 -10.64 -23.94
C GLN A 113 1.86 -10.98 -23.17
N ILE A 114 1.03 -10.01 -22.84
CA ILE A 114 -0.24 -10.21 -22.15
C ILE A 114 -1.25 -10.95 -23.06
N GLN A 115 -1.33 -10.58 -24.33
CA GLN A 115 -2.19 -11.27 -25.31
C GLN A 115 -1.75 -12.72 -25.54
N MET A 116 -0.44 -12.99 -25.53
CA MET A 116 0.12 -14.33 -25.64
C MET A 116 -0.32 -15.27 -24.50
N LEU A 117 -0.63 -14.73 -23.33
CA LEU A 117 -1.16 -15.50 -22.18
C LEU A 117 -2.65 -15.82 -22.31
N GLY A 118 -3.34 -15.24 -23.30
CA GLY A 118 -4.76 -15.47 -23.54
C GLY A 118 -5.66 -14.91 -22.45
N LEU A 119 -5.29 -13.83 -21.82
CA LEU A 119 -6.06 -13.20 -20.74
C LEU A 119 -7.33 -12.54 -21.30
N SER A 120 -8.44 -12.60 -20.55
CA SER A 120 -9.77 -12.16 -20.97
C SER A 120 -10.03 -10.68 -20.73
N TYR A 121 -9.07 -9.82 -21.12
CA TYR A 121 -9.24 -8.38 -21.03
C TYR A 121 -10.16 -7.83 -22.12
N ASP A 122 -10.89 -6.78 -21.76
CA ASP A 122 -11.63 -5.94 -22.74
C ASP A 122 -10.68 -4.90 -23.35
N TRP A 123 -10.05 -5.27 -24.46
CA TRP A 123 -9.07 -4.43 -25.17
C TRP A 123 -9.68 -3.17 -25.80
N ASP A 124 -11.01 -3.07 -25.96
CA ASP A 124 -11.67 -1.83 -26.38
C ASP A 124 -11.59 -0.74 -25.29
N ARG A 125 -11.19 -1.11 -24.08
CA ARG A 125 -11.04 -0.20 -22.93
C ARG A 125 -9.59 0.06 -22.54
N GLU A 126 -8.66 -0.24 -23.44
CA GLU A 126 -7.23 0.02 -23.22
C GLU A 126 -6.97 1.52 -23.05
N ILE A 127 -6.12 1.88 -22.09
CA ILE A 127 -5.66 3.25 -21.83
C ILE A 127 -4.15 3.32 -21.74
N ASP A 128 -3.62 4.52 -22.01
CA ASP A 128 -2.20 4.88 -21.86
C ASP A 128 -2.11 6.24 -21.16
N THR A 129 -1.43 6.29 -20.01
CA THR A 129 -1.31 7.53 -19.23
C THR A 129 -0.55 8.62 -19.96
N THR A 130 0.24 8.28 -21.00
CA THR A 130 0.98 9.26 -21.83
C THR A 130 0.18 9.81 -23.01
N ASP A 131 -1.05 9.28 -23.25
CA ASP A 131 -1.95 9.81 -24.26
C ASP A 131 -2.50 11.18 -23.81
N PRO A 132 -2.39 12.25 -24.64
CA PRO A 132 -3.00 13.54 -24.34
C PRO A 132 -4.51 13.48 -24.04
N GLU A 133 -5.25 12.58 -24.68
CA GLU A 133 -6.68 12.37 -24.41
C GLU A 133 -6.94 11.71 -23.05
N TYR A 134 -5.92 11.03 -22.47
CA TYR A 134 -5.96 10.53 -21.10
C TYR A 134 -5.57 11.61 -20.10
N TYR A 135 -4.35 12.18 -20.22
CA TYR A 135 -3.85 13.11 -19.19
C TYR A 135 -4.54 14.47 -19.21
N LYS A 136 -5.29 14.82 -20.26
CA LYS A 136 -6.28 15.87 -20.21
C LYS A 136 -7.13 15.82 -18.95
N TRP A 137 -7.54 14.62 -18.56
CA TRP A 137 -8.42 14.42 -17.42
C TRP A 137 -7.67 14.36 -16.11
N THR A 138 -6.41 13.94 -16.10
CA THR A 138 -5.51 14.14 -14.95
C THR A 138 -5.35 15.64 -14.64
N GLN A 139 -5.13 16.43 -15.68
CA GLN A 139 -5.06 17.89 -15.58
C GLN A 139 -6.39 18.49 -15.10
N TRP A 140 -7.50 18.00 -15.60
CA TRP A 140 -8.82 18.44 -15.17
C TRP A 140 -9.04 18.12 -13.66
N ILE A 141 -8.71 16.92 -13.20
CA ILE A 141 -8.81 16.56 -11.77
C ILE A 141 -7.91 17.45 -10.92
N PHE A 142 -6.69 17.73 -11.39
CA PHE A 142 -5.82 18.69 -10.70
C PHE A 142 -6.48 20.08 -10.57
N LEU A 143 -7.17 20.55 -11.62
CA LEU A 143 -7.92 21.82 -11.56
C LEU A 143 -9.08 21.75 -10.55
N GLN A 144 -9.73 20.59 -10.38
CA GLN A 144 -10.74 20.44 -9.34
C GLN A 144 -10.13 20.61 -7.93
N LEU A 145 -8.97 19.98 -7.65
CA LEU A 145 -8.25 20.17 -6.39
C LEU A 145 -7.80 21.63 -6.22
N PHE A 146 -7.24 22.26 -7.25
CA PHE A 146 -6.80 23.66 -7.21
C PHE A 146 -7.96 24.62 -6.94
N ASN A 147 -9.13 24.36 -7.49
CA ASN A 147 -10.33 25.19 -7.33
C ASN A 147 -11.19 24.79 -6.12
N SER A 148 -10.64 24.03 -5.18
CA SER A 148 -11.34 23.57 -3.98
C SER A 148 -10.53 23.83 -2.71
N TYR A 149 -11.25 23.91 -1.59
CA TYR A 149 -10.70 23.90 -0.23
C TYR A 149 -11.41 22.84 0.60
N PHE A 150 -10.82 22.44 1.71
CA PHE A 150 -11.47 21.55 2.68
C PHE A 150 -12.23 22.37 3.69
N ASP A 151 -13.54 22.19 3.78
CA ASP A 151 -14.38 22.84 4.78
C ASP A 151 -14.38 22.00 6.07
N PRO A 152 -13.80 22.50 7.18
CA PRO A 152 -13.71 21.76 8.42
C PRO A 152 -15.08 21.53 9.09
N ASN A 153 -16.09 22.34 8.81
CA ASN A 153 -17.44 22.18 9.35
C ASN A 153 -18.21 21.08 8.60
N ASP A 154 -18.13 21.09 7.29
CA ASP A 154 -18.75 20.07 6.42
C ASP A 154 -17.90 18.77 6.31
N GLN A 155 -16.66 18.78 6.77
CA GLN A 155 -15.67 17.69 6.66
C GLN A 155 -15.50 17.16 5.24
N LYS A 156 -15.50 18.05 4.24
CA LYS A 156 -15.40 17.70 2.82
C LYS A 156 -14.84 18.84 1.96
N ALA A 157 -14.42 18.50 0.75
CA ALA A 157 -14.05 19.50 -0.24
C ALA A 157 -15.26 20.34 -0.66
N GLN A 158 -15.04 21.64 -0.78
CA GLN A 158 -15.97 22.62 -1.31
C GLN A 158 -15.30 23.49 -2.38
N PRO A 159 -16.06 24.02 -3.37
CA PRO A 159 -15.50 24.97 -4.33
C PRO A 159 -14.90 26.19 -3.65
N ILE A 160 -13.71 26.61 -4.07
CA ILE A 160 -13.00 27.78 -3.50
C ILE A 160 -13.83 29.07 -3.59
N SER A 161 -14.72 29.17 -4.57
CA SER A 161 -15.65 30.30 -4.73
C SER A 161 -16.60 30.45 -3.55
N ARG A 162 -16.97 29.34 -2.86
CA ARG A 162 -17.75 29.39 -1.63
C ARG A 162 -16.97 30.10 -0.53
N LEU A 163 -15.72 29.72 -0.32
CA LEU A 163 -14.85 30.37 0.66
C LEU A 163 -14.70 31.87 0.39
N ILE A 164 -14.45 32.23 -0.87
CA ILE A 164 -14.33 33.63 -1.29
C ILE A 164 -15.62 34.41 -0.97
N ASN A 165 -16.78 33.84 -1.27
CA ASN A 165 -18.07 34.46 -0.95
C ASN A 165 -18.29 34.65 0.54
N GLU A 166 -17.94 33.64 1.38
CA GLU A 166 -18.06 33.73 2.84
C GLU A 166 -17.13 34.82 3.42
N LEU A 167 -15.89 34.94 2.89
CA LEU A 167 -14.96 36.02 3.26
C LEU A 167 -15.46 37.40 2.83
N GLN A 168 -15.98 37.51 1.59
CA GLN A 168 -16.54 38.77 1.08
C GLN A 168 -17.80 39.22 1.83
N ASN A 169 -18.61 38.28 2.31
CA ASN A 169 -19.80 38.57 3.12
C ASN A 169 -19.50 38.77 4.60
N GLU A 170 -18.21 38.74 4.98
CA GLU A 170 -17.74 38.91 6.36
C GLU A 170 -18.25 37.83 7.34
N ASN A 171 -18.67 36.69 6.83
CA ASN A 171 -18.99 35.54 7.67
C ASN A 171 -17.74 34.88 8.25
N LEU A 172 -16.60 35.11 7.60
CA LEU A 172 -15.28 34.62 7.99
C LEU A 172 -14.30 35.80 8.13
N VAL A 173 -13.31 35.64 9.00
CA VAL A 173 -12.19 36.56 9.24
C VAL A 173 -10.87 35.85 9.03
N VAL A 174 -9.80 36.64 8.82
CA VAL A 174 -8.45 36.14 8.57
C VAL A 174 -7.56 36.45 9.77
N GLY A 175 -6.98 35.43 10.34
CA GLY A 175 -5.99 35.52 11.40
C GLY A 175 -4.64 36.06 10.90
N PRO A 176 -3.74 36.45 11.82
CA PRO A 176 -2.40 36.95 11.47
C PRO A 176 -1.53 35.90 10.77
N ASP A 177 -1.81 34.64 11.00
CA ASP A 177 -1.15 33.49 10.37
C ASP A 177 -1.76 33.10 9.01
N GLY A 178 -2.73 33.89 8.50
CA GLY A 178 -3.48 33.57 7.28
C GLY A 178 -4.57 32.50 7.47
N SER A 179 -4.80 32.02 8.69
CA SER A 179 -5.90 31.10 8.99
C SER A 179 -7.25 31.78 8.79
N VAL A 180 -8.25 30.98 8.38
CA VAL A 180 -9.62 31.48 8.17
C VAL A 180 -10.51 30.91 9.26
N ARG A 181 -11.27 31.77 9.93
CA ARG A 181 -12.15 31.42 11.08
C ARG A 181 -13.51 32.06 10.93
N THR A 182 -14.50 31.50 11.62
CA THR A 182 -15.85 32.12 11.70
C THR A 182 -15.76 33.48 12.36
N ASN A 183 -16.41 34.48 11.76
CA ASN A 183 -16.45 35.82 12.34
C ASN A 183 -17.31 35.82 13.60
N PRO A 184 -16.77 36.06 14.79
CA PRO A 184 -17.52 36.06 16.02
C PRO A 184 -18.59 37.16 16.09
N ASN A 185 -18.49 38.20 15.27
CA ASN A 185 -19.44 39.29 15.23
C ASN A 185 -20.50 39.16 14.12
N ALA A 186 -20.47 38.11 13.31
CA ALA A 186 -21.45 37.92 12.21
C ALA A 186 -22.87 37.72 12.68
N GLU A 187 -23.08 37.22 13.91
CA GLU A 187 -24.41 36.99 14.51
C GLU A 187 -24.89 38.07 15.51
N GLY A 188 -24.20 39.22 15.57
CA GLY A 188 -24.61 40.34 16.44
C GLY A 188 -24.44 40.07 17.95
N LEU A 189 -23.48 39.21 18.31
CA LEU A 189 -23.09 39.01 19.70
C LEU A 189 -22.26 40.23 20.16
N ASP A 190 -22.74 40.86 21.23
CA ASP A 190 -22.17 42.06 21.82
C ASP A 190 -20.68 41.95 22.10
N GLU A 191 -19.99 43.08 21.93
CA GLU A 191 -18.57 43.28 22.18
C GLU A 191 -18.14 42.64 23.50
N ILE A 192 -17.32 41.57 23.43
CA ILE A 192 -16.51 41.18 24.58
C ILE A 192 -15.40 42.21 24.67
N ALA A 193 -15.53 43.11 25.59
CA ALA A 193 -14.53 44.17 25.83
C ALA A 193 -13.25 43.53 26.35
N GLY A 194 -12.17 43.70 25.62
CA GLY A 194 -10.83 43.54 26.18
C GLY A 194 -9.77 42.85 25.35
N ASP A 195 -10.07 42.34 24.15
CA ASP A 195 -9.02 41.73 23.35
C ASP A 195 -8.71 42.56 22.11
N VAL A 196 -7.42 42.88 21.90
CA VAL A 196 -6.95 43.56 20.72
C VAL A 196 -7.21 42.69 19.50
N ARG A 197 -8.09 43.10 18.59
CA ARG A 197 -8.42 42.35 17.38
C ARG A 197 -7.18 42.18 16.54
N VAL A 198 -6.63 41.02 16.53
CA VAL A 198 -5.55 40.61 15.62
C VAL A 198 -6.14 40.05 14.30
N GLU A 199 -7.45 39.73 14.25
CA GLU A 199 -8.15 39.25 13.06
C GLU A 199 -8.58 40.39 12.15
N ARG A 200 -8.45 40.18 10.83
CA ARG A 200 -8.76 41.19 9.79
C ARG A 200 -9.95 40.76 8.95
N LEU A 201 -10.80 41.71 8.58
CA LEU A 201 -11.85 41.50 7.60
C LEU A 201 -11.26 41.39 6.19
N TRP A 202 -11.91 40.67 5.31
CA TRP A 202 -11.48 40.47 3.91
C TRP A 202 -11.19 41.83 3.18
N ARG A 203 -12.04 42.80 3.37
CA ARG A 203 -11.89 44.13 2.75
C ARG A 203 -10.69 44.93 3.28
N GLU A 204 -10.12 44.55 4.39
CA GLU A 204 -8.95 45.22 5.01
C GLU A 204 -7.63 44.70 4.47
N LEU A 205 -7.69 43.53 3.78
CA LEU A 205 -6.53 42.93 3.14
C LEU A 205 -6.24 43.56 1.79
N LYS A 206 -4.97 43.70 1.48
CA LYS A 206 -4.53 44.08 0.13
C LYS A 206 -4.79 42.96 -0.85
N PRO A 207 -4.85 43.23 -2.18
CA PRO A 207 -5.13 42.20 -3.20
C PRO A 207 -4.13 41.05 -3.19
N ASP A 208 -2.85 41.27 -2.92
CA ASP A 208 -1.81 40.26 -2.75
C ASP A 208 -2.05 39.39 -1.50
N GLU A 209 -2.33 40.02 -0.35
CA GLU A 209 -2.68 39.29 0.88
C GLU A 209 -3.93 38.44 0.71
N GLN A 210 -4.95 38.94 0.00
CA GLN A 210 -6.16 38.18 -0.33
C GLN A 210 -5.84 36.96 -1.18
N GLN A 211 -4.92 37.09 -2.11
CA GLN A 211 -4.50 36.01 -2.98
C GLN A 211 -3.72 34.95 -2.21
N ASP A 212 -2.86 35.35 -1.30
CA ASP A 212 -2.09 34.46 -0.43
C ASP A 212 -3.00 33.66 0.50
N VAL A 213 -4.00 34.30 1.10
CA VAL A 213 -5.01 33.62 1.94
C VAL A 213 -5.73 32.57 1.14
N ILE A 214 -6.23 32.89 -0.06
CA ILE A 214 -6.93 31.92 -0.92
C ILE A 214 -5.98 30.79 -1.32
N ALA A 215 -4.74 31.10 -1.72
CA ALA A 215 -3.75 30.09 -2.08
C ALA A 215 -3.46 29.12 -0.93
N GLY A 216 -3.34 29.66 0.29
CA GLY A 216 -3.12 28.89 1.51
C GLY A 216 -4.28 27.95 1.88
N GLN A 217 -5.51 28.17 1.40
CA GLN A 217 -6.66 27.31 1.68
C GLN A 217 -6.91 26.22 0.62
N ARG A 218 -6.30 26.34 -0.56
CA ARG A 218 -6.53 25.38 -1.66
C ARG A 218 -6.07 23.95 -1.31
N LEU A 219 -6.74 22.96 -1.88
CA LEU A 219 -6.29 21.56 -1.79
C LEU A 219 -5.03 21.27 -2.59
N ALA A 220 -4.76 22.03 -3.65
CA ALA A 220 -3.50 22.05 -4.38
C ALA A 220 -2.87 23.45 -4.24
N TYR A 221 -1.69 23.53 -3.66
CA TYR A 221 -1.00 24.78 -3.34
C TYR A 221 0.51 24.64 -3.56
N THR A 222 1.23 25.76 -3.53
CA THR A 222 2.70 25.76 -3.59
C THR A 222 3.28 26.17 -2.25
N ASP A 223 4.39 25.51 -1.87
CA ASP A 223 5.09 25.81 -0.63
C ASP A 223 6.60 25.60 -0.83
N GLU A 224 7.42 26.25 -0.02
CA GLU A 224 8.86 26.05 0.02
C GLU A 224 9.18 24.99 1.08
N VAL A 225 9.46 23.77 0.62
CA VAL A 225 9.70 22.63 1.50
C VAL A 225 11.09 22.04 1.30
N ALA A 226 11.66 21.51 2.38
CA ALA A 226 12.93 20.78 2.31
C ALA A 226 12.72 19.43 1.62
N VAL A 227 13.30 19.25 0.43
CA VAL A 227 13.14 18.08 -0.43
C VAL A 227 14.43 17.30 -0.62
N ASN A 228 14.29 16.04 -1.03
CA ASN A 228 15.41 15.18 -1.44
C ASN A 228 15.78 15.52 -2.90
N TRP A 229 16.69 16.42 -3.11
CA TRP A 229 17.20 16.79 -4.42
C TRP A 229 18.31 15.83 -4.87
N CYS A 230 18.20 15.29 -6.08
CA CYS A 230 19.23 14.45 -6.68
C CYS A 230 19.87 15.18 -7.88
N PRO A 231 21.05 15.80 -7.74
CA PRO A 231 21.71 16.52 -8.83
C PRO A 231 22.00 15.62 -10.04
N GLY A 232 22.35 14.34 -9.79
CA GLY A 232 22.64 13.38 -10.85
C GLY A 232 21.44 13.00 -11.71
N LEU A 233 20.24 13.07 -11.16
CA LEU A 233 18.98 12.84 -11.88
C LEU A 233 18.29 14.16 -12.27
N GLY A 234 18.70 15.29 -11.66
CA GLY A 234 18.12 16.62 -11.88
C GLY A 234 16.66 16.71 -11.44
N THR A 235 16.26 16.00 -10.39
CA THR A 235 14.87 15.99 -9.91
C THR A 235 14.80 15.73 -8.41
N VAL A 236 13.68 16.13 -7.82
CA VAL A 236 13.28 15.76 -6.46
C VAL A 236 12.85 14.30 -6.44
N LEU A 237 13.22 13.61 -5.38
CA LEU A 237 12.87 12.22 -5.11
C LEU A 237 11.94 12.14 -3.89
N ALA A 238 10.98 11.23 -3.94
CA ALA A 238 10.22 10.85 -2.77
C ALA A 238 11.11 10.10 -1.75
N ASN A 239 10.68 10.02 -0.49
CA ASN A 239 11.50 9.39 0.55
C ASN A 239 11.80 7.91 0.26
N GLU A 240 10.85 7.21 -0.34
CA GLU A 240 10.94 5.81 -0.76
C GLU A 240 11.91 5.59 -1.96
N GLU A 241 12.21 6.63 -2.73
CA GLU A 241 13.16 6.59 -3.86
C GLU A 241 14.63 6.83 -3.41
N VAL A 242 14.85 7.01 -2.08
CA VAL A 242 16.18 7.26 -1.49
C VAL A 242 16.59 6.10 -0.58
N ILE A 243 17.68 5.44 -0.92
CA ILE A 243 18.26 4.32 -0.16
C ILE A 243 19.67 4.71 0.27
N ASP A 244 19.92 4.74 1.57
CA ASP A 244 21.24 5.08 2.16
C ASP A 244 21.84 6.40 1.62
N GLY A 245 21.00 7.45 1.50
CA GLY A 245 21.40 8.78 0.99
C GLY A 245 21.67 8.84 -0.50
N LYS A 246 21.26 7.81 -1.25
CA LYS A 246 21.40 7.73 -2.71
C LYS A 246 20.08 7.43 -3.39
N SER A 247 19.95 7.88 -4.63
CA SER A 247 18.80 7.53 -5.46
C SER A 247 18.75 6.02 -5.73
N GLU A 248 17.56 5.41 -5.66
CA GLU A 248 17.34 4.01 -6.05
C GLU A 248 17.75 3.79 -7.51
N VAL A 249 17.39 4.72 -8.39
CA VAL A 249 17.77 4.70 -9.80
C VAL A 249 19.12 5.39 -9.98
N GLY A 250 20.13 4.64 -10.40
CA GLY A 250 21.47 5.14 -10.73
C GLY A 250 22.44 5.31 -9.55
N GLY A 251 21.98 5.23 -8.30
CA GLY A 251 22.84 5.30 -7.10
C GLY A 251 23.51 6.65 -6.88
N PHE A 252 22.91 7.75 -7.34
CA PHE A 252 23.45 9.10 -7.23
C PHE A 252 23.25 9.67 -5.82
N PRO A 253 24.18 10.51 -5.32
CA PRO A 253 24.01 11.22 -4.06
C PRO A 253 22.74 12.10 -4.05
N VAL A 254 22.09 12.17 -2.90
CA VAL A 254 20.88 12.98 -2.67
C VAL A 254 21.19 14.02 -1.60
N GLU A 255 20.73 15.25 -1.81
CA GLU A 255 20.90 16.40 -0.91
C GLU A 255 19.55 16.89 -0.40
N ARG A 256 19.50 17.33 0.85
CA ARG A 256 18.33 18.06 1.38
C ARG A 256 18.48 19.53 1.06
N ARG A 257 17.46 20.12 0.43
CA ARG A 257 17.44 21.56 0.16
C ARG A 257 16.02 22.11 0.12
N PRO A 258 15.79 23.36 0.51
CA PRO A 258 14.50 24.01 0.34
C PRO A 258 14.25 24.26 -1.15
N MET A 259 13.04 23.96 -1.61
CA MET A 259 12.59 24.21 -2.98
C MET A 259 11.08 24.45 -2.99
N ARG A 260 10.64 25.43 -3.81
CA ARG A 260 9.21 25.62 -4.09
C ARG A 260 8.65 24.41 -4.81
N GLN A 261 7.60 23.82 -4.27
CA GLN A 261 6.95 22.59 -4.77
C GLN A 261 5.43 22.73 -4.77
N TRP A 262 4.77 22.06 -5.70
CA TRP A 262 3.35 21.79 -5.60
C TRP A 262 3.09 20.74 -4.54
N MET A 263 2.11 21.01 -3.69
CA MET A 263 1.68 20.15 -2.61
C MET A 263 0.19 19.87 -2.75
N LEU A 264 -0.25 18.65 -2.42
CA LEU A 264 -1.66 18.31 -2.29
C LEU A 264 -1.99 18.04 -0.83
N ARG A 265 -3.04 18.70 -0.32
CA ARG A 265 -3.45 18.70 1.10
C ARG A 265 -4.19 17.40 1.49
N ILE A 266 -3.50 16.26 1.36
CA ILE A 266 -4.01 14.96 1.77
C ILE A 266 -4.24 14.88 3.29
N THR A 267 -3.51 15.66 4.09
CA THR A 267 -3.66 15.73 5.54
C THR A 267 -5.05 16.16 5.97
N ALA A 268 -5.72 17.01 5.19
CA ALA A 268 -7.11 17.41 5.44
C ALA A 268 -8.11 16.24 5.42
N TYR A 269 -7.75 15.15 4.76
CA TYR A 269 -8.55 13.93 4.66
C TYR A 269 -8.11 12.81 5.61
N ALA A 270 -7.14 13.06 6.49
CA ALA A 270 -6.52 12.04 7.33
C ALA A 270 -7.55 11.23 8.14
N ASP A 271 -8.50 11.89 8.80
CA ASP A 271 -9.54 11.21 9.59
C ASP A 271 -10.48 10.37 8.73
N ARG A 272 -10.91 10.89 7.59
CA ARG A 272 -11.77 10.15 6.64
C ARG A 272 -11.04 8.97 6.00
N LEU A 273 -9.76 9.13 5.69
CA LEU A 273 -8.92 8.04 5.20
C LEU A 273 -8.75 6.94 6.24
N LEU A 274 -8.76 7.27 7.54
CA LEU A 274 -8.72 6.29 8.63
C LEU A 274 -10.06 5.63 8.88
N SER A 275 -11.12 6.42 9.09
CA SER A 275 -12.45 5.91 9.48
C SER A 275 -13.04 4.98 8.41
N ASP A 276 -12.84 5.31 7.14
CA ASP A 276 -13.44 4.55 6.05
C ASP A 276 -12.72 3.22 5.76
N LEU A 277 -11.51 3.00 6.33
CA LEU A 277 -10.80 1.72 6.22
C LEU A 277 -11.59 0.53 6.78
N ASP A 278 -12.35 0.76 7.84
CA ASP A 278 -13.05 -0.33 8.53
C ASP A 278 -14.15 -0.97 7.66
N ALA A 279 -14.74 -0.19 6.76
CA ALA A 279 -15.77 -0.66 5.82
C ALA A 279 -15.21 -1.44 4.63
N LEU A 280 -13.89 -1.43 4.40
CA LEU A 280 -13.25 -2.06 3.24
C LEU A 280 -12.93 -3.54 3.50
N GLU A 281 -13.16 -4.38 2.49
CA GLU A 281 -12.79 -5.80 2.49
C GLU A 281 -11.31 -5.97 2.10
N TRP A 282 -10.42 -5.34 2.88
CA TRP A 282 -8.98 -5.35 2.64
C TRP A 282 -8.23 -6.20 3.67
N PRO A 283 -7.06 -6.75 3.32
CA PRO A 283 -6.22 -7.48 4.27
C PRO A 283 -5.85 -6.60 5.47
N GLU A 284 -6.00 -7.11 6.68
CA GLU A 284 -5.74 -6.34 7.90
C GLU A 284 -4.30 -5.79 7.98
N PRO A 285 -3.25 -6.53 7.60
CA PRO A 285 -1.90 -5.97 7.56
C PRO A 285 -1.77 -4.71 6.70
N LEU A 286 -2.52 -4.64 5.60
CA LEU A 286 -2.50 -3.47 4.71
C LEU A 286 -3.25 -2.28 5.31
N LYS A 287 -4.39 -2.52 5.97
CA LYS A 287 -5.09 -1.49 6.74
C LYS A 287 -4.18 -0.93 7.85
N GLU A 288 -3.47 -1.79 8.56
CA GLU A 288 -2.49 -1.39 9.57
C GLU A 288 -1.33 -0.57 8.97
N MET A 289 -0.85 -0.92 7.79
CA MET A 289 0.16 -0.09 7.11
C MET A 289 -0.37 1.32 6.85
N GLN A 290 -1.61 1.48 6.38
CA GLN A 290 -2.20 2.80 6.18
C GLN A 290 -2.46 3.54 7.51
N ARG A 291 -2.99 2.87 8.53
CA ARG A 291 -3.17 3.46 9.87
C ARG A 291 -1.86 3.98 10.44
N ASN A 292 -0.80 3.19 10.36
CA ASN A 292 0.53 3.56 10.85
C ASN A 292 1.17 4.69 10.03
N TRP A 293 0.93 4.72 8.72
CA TRP A 293 1.43 5.78 7.83
C TRP A 293 0.73 7.10 8.11
N ILE A 294 -0.59 7.09 8.25
CA ILE A 294 -1.37 8.27 8.63
C ILE A 294 -1.00 8.68 10.06
N GLY A 295 -0.86 7.73 10.97
CA GLY A 295 -0.29 7.90 12.29
C GLY A 295 -1.02 8.96 13.12
N ARG A 296 -2.35 8.84 13.21
CA ARG A 296 -3.18 9.71 14.07
C ARG A 296 -2.78 9.57 15.53
N SER A 297 -2.46 10.67 16.16
CA SER A 297 -2.08 10.74 17.57
C SER A 297 -2.93 11.78 18.29
N GLU A 298 -3.53 11.38 19.39
CA GLU A 298 -4.27 12.27 20.30
C GLU A 298 -3.40 12.67 21.47
N GLY A 299 -3.42 13.96 21.81
CA GLY A 299 -2.60 14.51 22.87
C GLY A 299 -3.01 15.92 23.23
N ALA A 300 -2.02 16.73 23.58
CA ALA A 300 -2.18 18.14 23.84
C ALA A 300 -1.06 18.96 23.19
N HIS A 301 -1.38 20.15 22.74
CA HIS A 301 -0.43 21.24 22.62
C HIS A 301 -0.24 21.85 23.99
N VAL A 302 1.01 22.13 24.34
CA VAL A 302 1.38 22.71 25.63
C VAL A 302 2.36 23.84 25.35
N ASP A 303 2.09 25.01 25.91
CA ASP A 303 2.86 26.22 25.73
C ASP A 303 3.80 26.41 26.92
N PHE A 304 5.09 26.55 26.64
CA PHE A 304 6.14 26.79 27.61
C PHE A 304 6.69 28.21 27.39
N GLU A 305 6.54 29.07 28.37
CA GLU A 305 7.12 30.40 28.37
C GLU A 305 8.66 30.33 28.35
N ILE A 306 9.30 31.09 27.51
CA ILE A 306 10.78 31.17 27.43
C ILE A 306 11.27 32.28 28.32
N ILE A 307 12.26 31.99 29.16
CA ILE A 307 13.04 32.99 29.86
C ILE A 307 14.25 33.29 29.00
N PRO A 308 14.29 34.47 28.32
CA PRO A 308 15.45 34.86 27.55
C PRO A 308 16.64 35.11 28.49
N PRO A 309 17.89 34.86 28.03
CA PRO A 309 19.09 35.24 28.79
C PRO A 309 19.17 36.77 28.97
N ASP A 310 19.66 37.22 30.12
CA ASP A 310 19.76 38.67 30.48
C ASP A 310 20.44 39.61 29.46
N GLU A 311 21.20 39.04 28.51
CA GLU A 311 21.87 39.81 27.44
C GLU A 311 20.95 40.25 26.30
N HIS A 312 19.77 39.69 26.13
CA HIS A 312 18.85 40.00 25.01
C HIS A 312 18.08 41.30 25.23
N VAL A 313 17.90 41.71 26.47
CA VAL A 313 17.20 42.98 26.84
C VAL A 313 17.98 44.22 26.46
N ARG A 314 19.25 44.14 26.03
CA ARG A 314 20.13 45.28 25.79
C ARG A 314 20.77 45.39 24.40
N GLN A 315 20.55 44.52 23.45
CA GLN A 315 21.11 44.56 22.10
C GLN A 315 20.10 44.77 20.98
N THR A 316 19.07 45.58 21.22
CA THR A 316 18.36 46.25 20.14
C THR A 316 19.18 47.43 19.71
N ASP A 317 19.86 47.28 18.57
CA ASP A 317 20.31 48.32 17.63
C ASP A 317 21.14 49.53 18.12
N ALA A 318 22.34 49.27 18.66
CA ALA A 318 23.37 50.32 18.69
C ALA A 318 23.83 50.81 17.27
N ASN A 319 23.36 50.16 16.18
CA ASN A 319 23.73 50.49 14.79
C ASN A 319 22.65 51.18 13.94
N ARG A 320 21.45 51.40 14.47
CA ARG A 320 20.41 52.22 13.82
C ARG A 320 19.89 53.24 14.84
N GLY A 321 20.38 54.42 14.83
CA GLY A 321 20.03 55.52 15.74
C GLY A 321 18.56 55.95 15.77
N GLU A 322 17.64 55.00 15.93
CA GLU A 322 16.21 55.20 16.17
C GLU A 322 15.83 54.44 17.43
N THR A 323 15.45 55.18 18.45
CA THR A 323 14.74 54.65 19.63
C THR A 323 13.34 54.26 19.20
N ILE A 324 13.14 53.01 18.93
CA ILE A 324 11.78 52.43 18.83
C ILE A 324 11.41 52.05 20.26
N ASP A 325 10.48 52.79 20.83
CA ASP A 325 9.76 52.51 22.06
C ASP A 325 8.70 51.46 21.69
N ASP A 326 9.10 50.20 21.52
CA ASP A 326 8.20 49.12 21.23
C ASP A 326 7.79 48.50 22.56
N GLY A 327 6.69 49.01 23.08
CA GLY A 327 5.95 48.45 24.22
C GLY A 327 5.20 47.18 23.88
N GLU A 328 5.86 46.17 23.28
CA GLU A 328 5.40 44.79 23.18
C GLU A 328 6.52 43.88 23.70
N ASP A 329 6.46 43.55 25.00
CA ASP A 329 7.05 42.32 25.51
C ASP A 329 6.38 41.18 24.74
N ASP A 330 6.93 40.80 23.59
CA ASP A 330 6.57 39.55 22.89
C ASP A 330 6.85 38.41 23.86
N ASP A 331 5.82 37.88 24.51
CA ASP A 331 5.90 36.67 25.34
C ASP A 331 6.38 35.51 24.47
N LEU A 332 7.71 35.23 24.51
CA LEU A 332 8.33 34.16 23.76
C LEU A 332 7.87 32.83 24.35
N SER A 333 7.18 32.03 23.59
CA SER A 333 6.73 30.69 24.00
C SER A 333 7.19 29.61 23.04
N ILE A 334 7.32 28.37 23.54
CA ILE A 334 7.50 27.15 22.76
C ILE A 334 6.25 26.30 22.91
N THR A 335 5.52 26.11 21.83
CA THR A 335 4.43 25.11 21.80
C THR A 335 4.99 23.74 21.48
N VAL A 336 4.71 22.73 22.29
CA VAL A 336 5.02 21.32 22.01
C VAL A 336 3.76 20.49 21.88
N PHE A 337 3.79 19.48 21.00
CA PHE A 337 2.77 18.44 20.98
C PHE A 337 3.23 17.22 21.78
N THR A 338 2.41 16.74 22.70
CA THR A 338 2.68 15.51 23.43
C THR A 338 1.50 14.55 23.45
N THR A 339 1.75 13.26 23.22
CA THR A 339 0.79 12.17 23.44
C THR A 339 0.74 11.70 24.90
N ARG A 340 1.66 12.22 25.72
CA ARG A 340 1.81 11.88 27.14
C ARG A 340 1.72 13.11 28.03
N PRO A 341 0.63 13.91 27.97
CA PRO A 341 0.47 15.06 28.87
C PRO A 341 0.45 14.66 30.35
N ASP A 342 0.09 13.41 30.66
CA ASP A 342 0.18 12.81 32.00
C ASP A 342 1.60 12.82 32.59
N THR A 343 2.63 12.98 31.76
CA THR A 343 4.04 12.99 32.22
C THR A 343 4.62 14.41 32.36
N LEU A 344 3.84 15.46 32.18
CA LEU A 344 4.30 16.85 32.12
C LEU A 344 5.05 17.32 33.39
N TYR A 345 4.65 16.84 34.58
CA TYR A 345 5.38 17.08 35.83
C TYR A 345 6.79 16.47 35.87
N GLY A 346 7.06 15.53 34.99
CA GLY A 346 8.36 14.87 34.81
C GLY A 346 9.23 15.49 33.73
N ALA A 347 8.79 16.56 33.08
CA ALA A 347 9.59 17.27 32.10
C ALA A 347 10.72 18.03 32.80
N THR A 348 11.96 17.70 32.46
CA THR A 348 13.15 18.22 33.12
C THR A 348 14.06 19.03 32.18
N TYR A 349 13.80 19.00 30.89
CA TYR A 349 14.42 19.86 29.89
C TYR A 349 13.57 19.91 28.61
N MET A 350 13.87 20.86 27.75
CA MET A 350 13.26 21.03 26.42
C MET A 350 14.29 20.75 25.34
N VAL A 351 13.84 20.27 24.17
CA VAL A 351 14.71 20.07 23.02
C VAL A 351 14.05 20.65 21.77
N LEU A 352 14.79 21.50 21.05
CA LEU A 352 14.43 22.03 19.76
C LEU A 352 15.17 21.29 18.64
N ALA A 353 14.56 21.24 17.47
CA ALA A 353 15.27 20.88 16.26
C ALA A 353 16.40 21.90 16.00
N PRO A 354 17.58 21.49 15.52
CA PRO A 354 18.67 22.42 15.23
C PRO A 354 18.29 23.54 14.26
N GLU A 355 17.32 23.28 13.39
CA GLU A 355 16.79 24.19 12.37
C GLU A 355 15.64 25.09 12.86
N HIS A 356 15.22 24.95 14.11
CA HIS A 356 14.05 25.66 14.64
C HIS A 356 14.30 27.20 14.68
N PRO A 357 13.36 28.04 14.19
CA PRO A 357 13.56 29.49 14.10
C PRO A 357 13.84 30.17 15.44
N LEU A 358 13.28 29.66 16.53
CA LEU A 358 13.54 30.19 17.87
C LEU A 358 14.99 30.07 18.31
N VAL A 359 15.76 29.12 17.77
CA VAL A 359 17.19 28.93 18.17
C VAL A 359 17.98 30.20 17.99
N ASP A 360 17.80 30.93 16.89
CA ASP A 360 18.51 32.18 16.63
C ASP A 360 18.08 33.31 17.59
N ARG A 361 16.81 33.31 18.03
CA ARG A 361 16.20 34.30 18.91
C ARG A 361 16.60 34.12 20.38
N ILE A 362 16.76 32.84 20.81
CA ILE A 362 17.00 32.52 22.23
C ILE A 362 18.48 32.26 22.58
N THR A 363 19.38 32.18 21.57
CA THR A 363 20.78 31.83 21.78
C THR A 363 21.62 33.07 22.07
N PRO A 364 22.19 33.23 23.30
CA PRO A 364 23.07 34.35 23.62
C PRO A 364 24.39 34.25 22.84
N SER A 365 25.08 35.41 22.73
CA SER A 365 26.33 35.56 22.00
C SER A 365 27.39 34.54 22.39
N ALA A 366 27.47 34.19 23.68
CA ALA A 366 28.44 33.23 24.24
C ALA A 366 28.24 31.79 23.73
N HIS A 367 27.06 31.41 23.27
CA HIS A 367 26.71 30.05 22.80
C HIS A 367 26.62 29.94 21.28
N ARG A 368 26.59 31.06 20.53
CA ARG A 368 26.36 31.06 19.07
C ARG A 368 27.36 30.22 18.28
N GLU A 369 28.65 30.33 18.55
CA GLU A 369 29.66 29.56 17.82
C GLU A 369 29.46 28.05 17.98
N THR A 370 29.13 27.58 19.19
CA THR A 370 28.87 26.17 19.47
C THR A 370 27.58 25.68 18.82
N ILE A 371 26.54 26.51 18.84
CA ILE A 371 25.25 26.21 18.20
C ILE A 371 25.41 26.10 16.68
N GLU A 372 26.08 27.05 16.02
CA GLU A 372 26.29 27.03 14.57
C GLU A 372 27.17 25.84 14.12
N ALA A 373 28.20 25.51 14.88
CA ALA A 373 29.00 24.32 14.61
C ALA A 373 28.16 23.02 14.68
N TYR A 374 27.25 22.94 15.67
CA TYR A 374 26.37 21.77 15.83
C TYR A 374 25.30 21.72 14.72
N ARG A 375 24.70 22.87 14.34
CA ARG A 375 23.74 22.96 13.20
C ARG A 375 24.39 22.48 11.91
N THR A 376 25.60 22.91 11.62
CA THR A 376 26.37 22.48 10.46
C THR A 376 26.59 20.96 10.45
N GLN A 377 26.92 20.38 11.62
CA GLN A 377 27.09 18.94 11.76
C GLN A 377 25.77 18.18 11.52
N CYS A 378 24.65 18.69 12.01
CA CYS A 378 23.33 18.08 11.84
C CYS A 378 22.84 18.16 10.38
N ALA A 379 23.07 19.29 9.70
CA ALA A 379 22.68 19.49 8.30
C ALA A 379 23.37 18.51 7.33
N ALA A 380 24.54 17.99 7.70
CA ALA A 380 25.26 16.98 6.91
C ALA A 380 24.70 15.55 7.04
N ARG A 381 23.67 15.33 7.88
CA ARG A 381 23.09 14.00 8.15
C ARG A 381 21.68 13.89 7.57
N SER A 382 21.30 12.67 7.11
CA SER A 382 19.93 12.39 6.72
C SER A 382 18.99 12.30 7.94
N GLU A 383 17.71 12.60 7.76
CA GLU A 383 16.69 12.40 8.82
C GLU A 383 16.68 10.97 9.35
N ARG A 384 16.86 9.98 8.47
CA ARG A 384 16.94 8.56 8.85
C ARG A 384 18.13 8.28 9.76
N ASP A 385 19.30 8.87 9.46
CA ASP A 385 20.49 8.72 10.30
C ASP A 385 20.33 9.43 11.63
N ARG A 386 19.58 10.54 11.65
CA ARG A 386 19.26 11.29 12.87
C ARG A 386 18.30 10.49 13.76
N MET A 387 17.35 9.75 13.18
CA MET A 387 16.34 8.94 13.88
C MET A 387 16.81 7.53 14.28
N ALA A 388 18.02 7.10 13.90
CA ALA A 388 18.52 5.77 14.18
C ALA A 388 18.67 5.52 15.71
N GLU A 389 17.94 4.53 16.24
CA GLU A 389 17.89 4.20 17.68
C GLU A 389 19.25 3.77 18.27
N SER A 390 20.11 3.17 17.45
CA SER A 390 21.42 2.63 17.91
C SER A 390 22.51 3.67 18.07
N LYS A 391 22.21 4.97 17.91
CA LYS A 391 23.22 6.03 17.88
C LYS A 391 23.33 6.74 19.21
N GLU A 392 24.55 7.10 19.56
CA GLU A 392 24.84 7.96 20.71
C GLU A 392 24.13 9.31 20.58
N LYS A 393 23.33 9.71 21.56
CA LYS A 393 22.60 10.98 21.55
C LYS A 393 23.55 12.16 21.63
N THR A 394 23.31 13.18 20.79
CA THR A 394 24.09 14.42 20.75
C THR A 394 23.18 15.62 20.91
N GLY A 395 23.71 16.70 21.48
CA GLY A 395 22.96 17.95 21.62
C GLY A 395 23.83 19.03 22.26
N VAL A 396 23.33 20.28 22.22
CA VAL A 396 23.99 21.46 22.76
C VAL A 396 22.97 22.32 23.52
N PHE A 397 23.37 22.82 24.69
CA PHE A 397 22.57 23.76 25.46
C PHE A 397 22.51 25.13 24.77
N THR A 398 21.30 25.68 24.61
CA THR A 398 21.10 26.99 23.94
C THR A 398 21.51 28.18 24.78
N GLY A 399 21.57 28.05 26.10
CA GLY A 399 21.76 29.16 27.06
C GLY A 399 20.44 29.70 27.62
N ALA A 400 19.30 29.29 27.08
CA ALA A 400 17.97 29.71 27.52
C ALA A 400 17.25 28.63 28.35
N ASN A 401 16.21 29.03 29.06
CA ASN A 401 15.35 28.12 29.85
C ASN A 401 13.90 28.37 29.48
N ALA A 402 13.07 27.36 29.68
CA ALA A 402 11.60 27.44 29.60
C ALA A 402 10.97 27.22 30.96
N ILE A 403 9.73 27.71 31.18
CA ILE A 403 8.93 27.47 32.36
C ILE A 403 7.96 26.31 32.07
N ASN A 404 7.99 25.29 32.91
CA ASN A 404 7.01 24.22 32.85
C ASN A 404 5.66 24.70 33.39
N PRO A 405 4.59 24.74 32.60
CA PRO A 405 3.32 25.41 32.97
C PRO A 405 2.55 24.71 34.11
N VAL A 406 2.91 23.48 34.50
CA VAL A 406 2.18 22.76 35.56
C VAL A 406 2.80 22.90 36.95
N ASN A 407 4.06 23.34 37.04
CA ASN A 407 4.81 23.41 38.31
C ASN A 407 5.75 24.61 38.44
N ASP A 408 5.75 25.53 37.45
CA ASP A 408 6.56 26.75 37.41
C ASP A 408 8.09 26.50 37.47
N GLU A 409 8.54 25.25 37.19
CA GLU A 409 9.96 24.93 37.21
C GLU A 409 10.68 25.45 35.95
N LYS A 410 11.86 26.01 36.14
CA LYS A 410 12.76 26.39 35.06
C LYS A 410 13.48 25.14 34.55
N ILE A 411 13.30 24.86 33.26
CA ILE A 411 13.94 23.73 32.58
C ILE A 411 14.81 24.24 31.42
N PRO A 412 16.04 23.67 31.22
CA PRO A 412 16.95 24.15 30.18
C PRO A 412 16.51 23.73 28.78
N ILE A 413 16.78 24.59 27.79
CA ILE A 413 16.49 24.35 26.37
C ILE A 413 17.77 23.89 25.65
N TYR A 414 17.70 22.70 25.03
CA TYR A 414 18.77 22.14 24.20
C TYR A 414 18.37 22.13 22.73
N ILE A 415 19.32 22.05 21.82
CA ILE A 415 19.11 21.55 20.46
C ILE A 415 19.70 20.14 20.34
N ALA A 416 19.03 19.25 19.64
CA ALA A 416 19.51 17.87 19.45
C ALA A 416 19.10 17.31 18.09
N ASP A 417 19.93 16.43 17.53
CA ASP A 417 19.77 15.89 16.18
C ASP A 417 18.61 14.87 16.05
N TYR A 418 18.06 14.36 17.15
CA TYR A 418 16.92 13.44 17.13
C TYR A 418 15.55 14.14 17.11
N VAL A 419 15.49 15.47 17.21
CA VAL A 419 14.28 16.27 17.02
C VAL A 419 14.29 16.84 15.60
N LEU A 420 13.15 16.70 14.89
CA LEU A 420 13.00 17.10 13.51
C LEU A 420 11.95 18.20 13.37
N MET A 421 12.25 19.24 12.56
CA MET A 421 11.30 20.30 12.25
C MET A 421 10.00 19.82 11.62
N GLY A 422 10.07 18.74 10.84
CA GLY A 422 8.91 18.20 10.14
C GLY A 422 8.01 17.33 11.00
N TYR A 423 8.23 17.19 12.31
CA TYR A 423 7.38 16.41 13.21
C TYR A 423 6.91 17.26 14.38
N GLY A 424 5.58 17.42 14.51
CA GLY A 424 4.97 18.30 15.51
C GLY A 424 5.38 19.75 15.26
N THR A 425 5.77 20.42 16.32
CA THR A 425 6.21 21.83 16.29
C THR A 425 7.72 22.00 16.08
N GLY A 426 8.48 20.93 15.88
CA GLY A 426 9.96 20.97 15.89
C GLY A 426 10.55 21.12 17.28
N ALA A 427 9.73 21.00 18.33
CA ALA A 427 10.08 21.07 19.74
C ALA A 427 9.50 19.89 20.50
N ILE A 428 10.21 19.42 21.53
CA ILE A 428 9.71 18.42 22.46
C ILE A 428 9.97 18.82 23.90
N MET A 429 9.04 18.50 24.80
CA MET A 429 9.32 18.40 26.21
C MET A 429 9.97 17.05 26.47
N ALA A 430 11.06 17.02 27.18
CA ALA A 430 11.76 15.78 27.49
C ALA A 430 11.36 15.23 28.86
N VAL A 431 10.92 14.00 28.88
CA VAL A 431 10.44 13.29 30.08
C VAL A 431 11.27 12.01 30.33
N PRO A 432 12.50 12.15 30.83
CA PRO A 432 13.50 11.09 30.82
C PRO A 432 13.10 9.79 31.53
N ALA A 433 12.23 9.86 32.57
CA ALA A 433 11.76 8.64 33.22
C ALA A 433 10.74 7.84 32.37
N HIS A 434 10.19 8.43 31.28
CA HIS A 434 9.07 7.88 30.52
C HIS A 434 9.26 7.87 28.99
N ASP A 435 10.44 8.27 28.49
CA ASP A 435 10.89 8.13 27.10
C ASP A 435 12.34 7.64 27.06
N GLU A 436 12.62 6.58 26.30
CA GLU A 436 13.97 5.98 26.23
C GLU A 436 15.02 6.91 25.64
N ARG A 437 14.64 7.73 24.63
CA ARG A 437 15.58 8.67 23.99
C ARG A 437 15.95 9.77 24.94
N ASP A 438 14.96 10.26 25.69
CA ASP A 438 15.16 11.30 26.68
C ASP A 438 15.97 10.76 27.88
N PHE A 439 15.74 9.49 28.24
CA PHE A 439 16.50 8.82 29.30
C PHE A 439 17.99 8.73 28.96
N GLU A 440 18.31 8.26 27.75
CA GLU A 440 19.70 8.19 27.26
C GLU A 440 20.38 9.55 27.21
N PHE A 441 19.65 10.57 26.72
CA PHE A 441 20.13 11.95 26.65
C PHE A 441 20.37 12.53 28.04
N ALA A 442 19.40 12.41 28.95
CA ALA A 442 19.51 12.91 30.32
C ALA A 442 20.68 12.27 31.07
N ARG A 443 20.90 10.96 30.92
CA ARG A 443 22.09 10.28 31.53
C ARG A 443 23.39 10.80 30.96
N LYS A 444 23.45 11.04 29.64
CA LYS A 444 24.66 11.56 29.00
C LYS A 444 25.02 12.97 29.46
N PHE A 445 24.00 13.83 29.57
CA PHE A 445 24.19 15.24 29.94
C PHE A 445 24.01 15.52 31.42
N ASN A 446 23.87 14.44 32.24
CA ASN A 446 23.68 14.49 33.69
C ASN A 446 22.51 15.39 34.12
N LEU A 447 21.36 15.27 33.37
CA LEU A 447 20.15 15.99 33.67
C LEU A 447 19.22 15.19 34.61
N PRO A 448 18.34 15.86 35.38
CA PRO A 448 17.42 15.18 36.28
C PRO A 448 16.51 14.17 35.61
N ILE A 449 16.25 13.03 36.21
CA ILE A 449 15.31 11.98 35.75
C ILE A 449 14.28 11.78 36.86
N ARG A 450 13.07 12.35 36.64
CA ARG A 450 11.97 12.35 37.61
C ARG A 450 10.87 11.39 37.19
N ALA A 451 10.57 10.39 38.03
CA ALA A 451 9.45 9.49 37.86
C ALA A 451 8.12 10.17 38.17
N VAL A 452 7.15 10.10 37.24
CA VAL A 452 5.77 10.65 37.41
C VAL A 452 4.69 9.62 37.05
N VAL A 453 5.08 8.44 36.63
CA VAL A 453 4.17 7.28 36.46
C VAL A 453 4.82 6.07 37.14
N MET A 454 4.11 5.45 38.06
CA MET A 454 4.55 4.26 38.76
C MET A 454 4.35 3.00 37.92
N PRO A 455 5.41 2.25 37.63
CA PRO A 455 5.30 0.95 36.98
C PRO A 455 4.67 -0.12 37.88
N ASP A 456 4.33 -1.27 37.30
CA ASP A 456 3.99 -2.46 38.10
C ASP A 456 5.25 -3.10 38.74
N GLU A 457 5.04 -3.96 39.71
CA GLU A 457 6.14 -4.65 40.43
C GLU A 457 6.99 -5.52 39.49
N ALA A 458 6.40 -6.11 38.46
CA ALA A 458 7.11 -6.96 37.52
C ALA A 458 8.16 -6.18 36.73
N TRP A 459 7.79 -4.99 36.24
CA TRP A 459 8.72 -4.08 35.56
C TRP A 459 9.80 -3.55 36.52
N LEU A 460 9.39 -3.07 37.73
CA LEU A 460 10.34 -2.57 38.72
C LEU A 460 11.42 -3.63 39.06
N ARG A 461 11.01 -4.87 39.19
CA ARG A 461 11.91 -5.99 39.47
C ARG A 461 12.83 -6.32 38.32
N ALA A 462 12.32 -6.30 37.09
CA ALA A 462 13.11 -6.63 35.91
C ALA A 462 14.18 -5.57 35.61
N GLU A 463 13.84 -4.30 35.76
CA GLU A 463 14.70 -3.19 35.37
C GLU A 463 15.52 -2.59 36.52
N SER A 464 15.26 -2.98 37.75
CA SER A 464 16.05 -2.55 38.92
C SER A 464 17.48 -3.08 38.87
N PRO A 465 18.48 -2.29 39.32
CA PRO A 465 19.82 -2.79 39.59
C PRO A 465 19.87 -3.81 40.75
N SER A 466 18.84 -3.83 41.60
CA SER A 466 18.73 -4.69 42.79
C SER A 466 17.40 -5.46 42.81
N PRO A 467 17.18 -6.43 41.91
CA PRO A 467 15.89 -7.08 41.67
C PRO A 467 15.40 -7.95 42.87
N ASN A 468 16.23 -8.22 43.84
CA ASN A 468 15.89 -9.04 45.02
C ASN A 468 15.27 -8.23 46.18
N PHE A 469 15.14 -6.91 46.03
CA PHE A 469 14.47 -6.08 47.03
C PHE A 469 12.95 -6.40 47.04
N ASP A 470 12.30 -6.11 48.17
CA ASP A 470 10.86 -6.22 48.27
C ASP A 470 10.14 -5.13 47.44
N ALA A 471 8.86 -5.29 47.21
CA ALA A 471 8.10 -4.37 46.36
C ALA A 471 8.12 -2.92 46.84
N LEU A 472 8.11 -2.70 48.16
CA LEU A 472 8.14 -1.36 48.75
C LEU A 472 9.50 -0.70 48.49
N ALA A 473 10.60 -1.43 48.70
CA ALA A 473 11.95 -0.91 48.47
C ALA A 473 12.20 -0.62 46.99
N LEU A 474 11.66 -1.45 46.06
CA LEU A 474 11.74 -1.21 44.61
C LEU A 474 10.96 0.05 44.21
N SER A 475 9.74 0.22 44.72
CA SER A 475 8.92 1.40 44.45
C SER A 475 9.54 2.68 45.03
N THR A 476 10.07 2.60 46.28
CA THR A 476 10.75 3.74 46.90
C THR A 476 12.01 4.11 46.13
N GLY A 477 12.84 3.14 45.72
CA GLY A 477 14.02 3.40 44.92
C GLY A 477 13.71 4.03 43.55
N TYR A 478 12.60 3.66 42.92
CA TYR A 478 12.15 4.28 41.67
C TYR A 478 11.65 5.72 41.87
N LEU A 479 10.94 5.97 42.96
CA LEU A 479 10.51 7.31 43.36
C LEU A 479 11.67 8.26 43.65
N GLU A 480 12.72 7.75 44.33
CA GLU A 480 13.89 8.54 44.72
C GLU A 480 14.78 8.87 43.53
N ASP A 481 15.06 7.90 42.68
CA ASP A 481 15.88 8.08 41.48
C ASP A 481 15.60 7.03 40.41
N ALA A 482 14.70 7.37 39.48
CA ALA A 482 14.40 6.54 38.32
C ALA A 482 15.62 6.38 37.39
N GLY A 483 16.59 7.27 37.42
CA GLY A 483 17.79 7.21 36.59
C GLY A 483 18.71 6.03 36.94
N ASN A 484 18.56 5.42 38.13
CA ASN A 484 19.27 4.22 38.53
C ASN A 484 18.72 2.93 37.86
N PHE A 485 17.54 2.97 37.26
CA PHE A 485 16.98 1.82 36.55
C PHE A 485 17.65 1.65 35.18
N LYS A 486 17.50 0.46 34.57
CA LYS A 486 18.18 0.13 33.30
C LYS A 486 17.68 0.93 32.14
N LYS A 487 16.38 1.29 32.16
CA LYS A 487 15.69 2.02 31.08
C LYS A 487 14.51 2.83 31.60
N ALA A 488 13.94 3.68 30.76
CA ALA A 488 12.72 4.43 31.04
C ALA A 488 11.48 3.53 31.10
N PHE A 489 10.48 3.94 31.87
CA PHE A 489 9.16 3.29 31.87
C PHE A 489 8.20 3.98 30.89
N THR A 490 7.97 3.40 29.74
CA THR A 490 7.11 3.94 28.69
C THR A 490 5.64 3.47 28.77
N GLY A 491 5.33 2.58 29.73
CA GLY A 491 4.02 1.96 29.90
C GLY A 491 2.96 2.84 30.57
N SER A 492 1.77 2.26 30.75
CA SER A 492 0.69 2.84 31.54
C SER A 492 0.85 2.42 33.01
N GLY A 493 0.53 3.33 33.93
CA GLY A 493 0.64 3.08 35.38
C GLY A 493 -0.23 4.06 36.16
N VAL A 494 0.18 4.36 37.39
CA VAL A 494 -0.49 5.32 38.27
C VAL A 494 0.36 6.57 38.37
N ALA A 495 -0.25 7.74 38.26
CA ALA A 495 0.45 9.02 38.38
C ALA A 495 0.98 9.23 39.80
N ILE A 496 2.23 9.65 39.87
CA ILE A 496 2.98 9.95 41.11
C ILE A 496 3.74 11.25 40.92
N ASN A 497 4.12 11.93 41.99
CA ASN A 497 4.88 13.19 41.96
C ASN A 497 4.17 14.25 41.07
N SER A 498 2.85 14.20 40.96
CA SER A 498 2.04 14.99 40.01
C SER A 498 0.78 15.53 40.67
N PRO A 499 0.86 16.61 41.47
CA PRO A 499 -0.20 17.04 42.42
C PRO A 499 -1.61 17.13 41.84
N ALA A 500 -1.76 17.60 40.59
CA ALA A 500 -3.08 17.73 39.97
C ALA A 500 -3.71 16.39 39.52
N ILE A 501 -2.91 15.36 39.41
CA ILE A 501 -3.32 14.04 38.87
C ILE A 501 -2.82 12.86 39.71
N GLU A 502 -2.32 13.14 40.92
CA GLU A 502 -1.77 12.13 41.84
C GLU A 502 -2.72 10.98 42.08
N GLY A 503 -2.25 9.74 41.93
CA GLY A 503 -3.03 8.53 42.16
C GLY A 503 -3.94 8.11 41.00
N LEU A 504 -4.07 8.90 39.92
CA LEU A 504 -4.91 8.56 38.79
C LEU A 504 -4.22 7.56 37.85
N ALA A 505 -5.01 6.68 37.23
CA ALA A 505 -4.51 5.84 36.15
C ALA A 505 -4.18 6.69 34.91
N THR A 506 -3.19 6.27 34.10
CA THR A 506 -2.67 7.02 32.95
C THR A 506 -3.77 7.60 32.02
N ALA A 507 -4.82 6.84 31.70
CA ALA A 507 -5.88 7.31 30.81
C ALA A 507 -6.73 8.45 31.43
N GLU A 508 -6.96 8.42 32.73
CA GLU A 508 -7.69 9.46 33.46
C GLU A 508 -6.78 10.67 33.73
N ALA A 509 -5.52 10.42 34.05
CA ALA A 509 -4.50 11.45 34.23
C ALA A 509 -4.33 12.30 32.96
N LYS A 510 -4.27 11.68 31.77
CA LYS A 510 -4.23 12.42 30.51
C LYS A 510 -5.41 13.37 30.33
N ARG A 511 -6.62 12.90 30.54
CA ARG A 511 -7.82 13.75 30.41
C ARG A 511 -7.76 14.91 31.38
N ARG A 512 -7.50 14.63 32.66
CA ARG A 512 -7.50 15.66 33.73
C ARG A 512 -6.43 16.72 33.51
N ILE A 513 -5.24 16.34 33.03
CA ILE A 513 -4.17 17.33 32.79
C ILE A 513 -4.47 18.19 31.55
N ILE A 514 -5.12 17.64 30.51
CA ILE A 514 -5.57 18.42 29.36
C ILE A 514 -6.61 19.44 29.78
N ASP A 515 -7.65 19.02 30.54
CA ASP A 515 -8.67 19.92 31.05
C ASP A 515 -8.04 21.06 31.88
N LYS A 516 -7.03 20.75 32.72
CA LYS A 516 -6.30 21.76 33.46
C LYS A 516 -5.51 22.72 32.58
N LEU A 517 -4.83 22.24 31.56
CA LEU A 517 -4.09 23.10 30.60
C LEU A 517 -5.03 24.06 29.87
N GLU A 518 -6.25 23.59 29.51
CA GLU A 518 -7.28 24.42 28.88
C GLU A 518 -7.84 25.46 29.87
N GLU A 519 -8.06 25.09 31.15
CA GLU A 519 -8.49 26.00 32.22
C GLU A 519 -7.47 27.10 32.50
N ASP A 520 -6.17 26.76 32.48
CA ASP A 520 -5.07 27.68 32.77
C ASP A 520 -4.63 28.51 31.55
N GLY A 521 -5.17 28.22 30.34
CA GLY A 521 -4.73 28.85 29.07
C GLY A 521 -3.32 28.48 28.64
N ALA A 522 -2.75 27.40 29.18
CA ALA A 522 -1.40 26.96 28.94
C ALA A 522 -1.30 25.82 27.90
N GLY A 523 -2.39 25.51 27.24
CA GLY A 523 -2.45 24.48 26.22
C GLY A 523 -3.87 24.03 25.88
N HIS A 524 -4.01 23.12 24.94
CA HIS A 524 -5.31 22.61 24.50
C HIS A 524 -5.19 21.20 23.92
N ARG A 525 -6.32 20.48 23.90
CA ARG A 525 -6.42 19.17 23.24
C ARG A 525 -6.07 19.28 21.77
N ALA A 526 -5.25 18.36 21.28
CA ALA A 526 -4.80 18.36 19.91
C ALA A 526 -4.76 16.96 19.31
N ILE A 527 -5.00 16.90 18.00
CA ILE A 527 -4.81 15.70 17.18
C ILE A 527 -3.76 16.04 16.13
N THR A 528 -2.76 15.19 16.02
CA THR A 528 -1.73 15.34 14.99
C THR A 528 -1.60 14.05 14.17
N TYR A 529 -0.97 14.18 13.00
CA TYR A 529 -0.77 13.09 12.07
C TYR A 529 0.70 13.00 11.68
N LYS A 530 1.19 11.79 11.45
CA LYS A 530 2.50 11.58 10.80
C LYS A 530 2.43 11.86 9.32
N LEU A 531 1.25 11.66 8.72
CA LEU A 531 0.97 11.97 7.32
C LEU A 531 1.34 13.43 7.03
N ARG A 532 2.01 13.65 5.92
CA ARG A 532 2.33 14.98 5.38
C ARG A 532 1.63 15.17 4.06
N ASP A 533 1.44 16.44 3.68
CA ASP A 533 0.89 16.74 2.37
C ASP A 533 1.75 16.16 1.26
N TRP A 534 1.08 15.73 0.20
CA TRP A 534 1.72 15.01 -0.89
C TRP A 534 2.55 15.94 -1.77
N LEU A 535 3.87 15.69 -1.83
CA LEU A 535 4.81 16.38 -2.70
C LEU A 535 4.51 16.03 -4.17
N PHE A 536 3.91 16.97 -4.90
CA PHE A 536 3.23 16.69 -6.16
C PHE A 536 3.95 17.20 -7.41
N SER A 537 5.13 17.78 -7.33
CA SER A 537 5.87 18.25 -8.51
C SER A 537 7.19 17.52 -8.71
N ARG A 538 7.57 17.35 -10.00
CA ARG A 538 8.83 16.76 -10.43
C ARG A 538 9.49 17.62 -11.49
N GLN A 539 10.80 17.75 -11.44
CA GLN A 539 11.62 18.49 -12.38
C GLN A 539 12.00 17.58 -13.55
N ARG A 540 11.00 17.16 -14.34
CA ARG A 540 11.13 16.20 -15.44
C ARG A 540 10.47 16.72 -16.70
N TYR A 541 10.90 16.16 -17.85
CA TYR A 541 10.20 16.33 -19.12
C TYR A 541 9.06 15.30 -19.28
N TRP A 542 9.34 14.00 -19.00
CA TRP A 542 8.41 12.93 -19.25
C TRP A 542 7.46 12.71 -18.06
N GLY A 543 6.44 13.57 -18.01
CA GLY A 543 5.38 13.58 -17.02
C GLY A 543 4.24 14.49 -17.46
N GLU A 544 3.12 14.43 -16.77
CA GLU A 544 1.93 15.24 -17.08
C GLU A 544 2.19 16.71 -16.76
N PRO A 545 2.01 17.65 -17.75
CA PRO A 545 2.17 19.06 -17.49
C PRO A 545 1.10 19.64 -16.57
N PHE A 546 1.47 20.58 -15.72
CA PHE A 546 0.50 21.31 -14.92
C PHE A 546 -0.33 22.27 -15.78
N PRO A 547 -1.66 22.32 -15.59
CA PRO A 547 -2.54 23.27 -16.28
C PRO A 547 -2.56 24.64 -15.58
N ILE A 548 -1.38 25.21 -15.33
CA ILE A 548 -1.17 26.42 -14.53
C ILE A 548 -0.31 27.42 -15.29
N LEU A 549 -0.69 28.68 -15.20
CA LEU A 549 0.09 29.84 -15.61
C LEU A 549 0.59 30.57 -14.36
N LEU A 550 1.83 31.06 -14.43
CA LEU A 550 2.44 31.88 -13.39
C LEU A 550 2.62 33.31 -13.93
N ASP A 551 2.29 34.34 -13.13
CA ASP A 551 2.61 35.71 -13.44
C ASP A 551 4.06 36.08 -13.06
N SER A 552 4.44 37.36 -13.21
CA SER A 552 5.79 37.84 -12.88
C SER A 552 6.13 37.75 -11.39
N GLU A 553 5.15 37.71 -10.51
CA GLU A 553 5.27 37.55 -9.05
C GLU A 553 5.28 36.10 -8.61
N GLY A 554 4.96 35.17 -9.53
CA GLY A 554 4.88 33.74 -9.27
C GLY A 554 3.52 33.27 -8.77
N ASN A 555 2.49 34.11 -8.87
CA ASN A 555 1.12 33.71 -8.52
C ASN A 555 0.56 32.75 -9.56
N ALA A 556 -0.18 31.74 -9.09
CA ALA A 556 -0.69 30.66 -9.91
C ALA A 556 -2.12 30.94 -10.40
N TYR A 557 -2.32 30.79 -11.69
CA TYR A 557 -3.61 30.94 -12.35
C TYR A 557 -3.97 29.66 -13.13
N PRO A 558 -5.17 29.10 -12.95
CA PRO A 558 -5.58 27.94 -13.69
C PRO A 558 -5.84 28.29 -15.17
N VAL A 559 -5.49 27.38 -16.08
CA VAL A 559 -5.96 27.49 -17.46
C VAL A 559 -7.46 27.18 -17.53
N SER A 560 -8.12 27.65 -18.60
CA SER A 560 -9.51 27.24 -18.85
C SER A 560 -9.58 25.76 -19.18
N GLU A 561 -10.63 25.06 -18.71
CA GLU A 561 -10.88 23.67 -19.07
C GLU A 561 -10.96 23.44 -20.59
N ALA A 562 -11.38 24.45 -21.34
CA ALA A 562 -11.43 24.41 -22.81
C ALA A 562 -10.04 24.37 -23.47
N GLU A 563 -8.98 24.73 -22.75
CA GLU A 563 -7.60 24.72 -23.24
C GLU A 563 -6.91 23.35 -23.00
N LEU A 564 -7.56 22.46 -22.26
CA LEU A 564 -7.02 21.13 -22.00
C LEU A 564 -7.15 20.20 -23.23
N PRO A 565 -6.14 19.37 -23.50
CA PRO A 565 -4.92 19.16 -22.71
C PRO A 565 -3.85 20.22 -22.97
N ILE A 566 -3.10 20.59 -21.91
CA ILE A 566 -1.81 21.25 -22.10
C ILE A 566 -0.82 20.13 -22.48
N ALA A 567 -0.55 20.04 -23.79
CA ALA A 567 0.30 19.00 -24.32
C ALA A 567 1.79 19.25 -24.05
N LEU A 568 2.58 18.21 -23.84
CA LEU A 568 4.03 18.27 -23.80
C LEU A 568 4.58 18.79 -25.15
N PRO A 569 5.51 19.77 -25.14
CA PRO A 569 6.15 20.21 -26.38
C PRO A 569 7.11 19.15 -26.90
N GLU A 570 7.23 19.05 -28.21
CA GLU A 570 8.29 18.22 -28.82
C GLU A 570 9.66 18.86 -28.54
N MET A 571 10.53 18.11 -27.89
CA MET A 571 11.87 18.55 -27.50
C MET A 571 12.95 17.55 -27.94
N THR A 572 14.04 18.08 -28.47
CA THR A 572 15.24 17.30 -28.79
C THR A 572 16.21 17.22 -27.62
N ASP A 573 16.22 18.23 -26.73
CA ASP A 573 17.02 18.26 -25.52
C ASP A 573 16.11 18.32 -24.28
N PHE A 574 15.87 17.17 -23.70
CA PHE A 574 15.11 16.98 -22.46
C PHE A 574 15.99 16.52 -21.29
N LYS A 575 17.32 16.64 -21.40
CA LYS A 575 18.24 16.31 -20.31
C LYS A 575 18.08 17.29 -19.15
N PRO A 576 18.32 16.83 -17.91
CA PRO A 576 18.36 17.71 -16.76
C PRO A 576 19.27 18.92 -16.99
N THR A 577 18.88 20.07 -16.44
CA THR A 577 19.65 21.32 -16.58
C THR A 577 20.89 21.39 -15.68
N GLY A 578 21.02 20.47 -14.72
CA GLY A 578 22.01 20.51 -13.64
C GLY A 578 21.66 21.49 -12.53
N THR A 579 20.52 22.17 -12.63
CA THR A 579 19.96 23.10 -11.66
C THR A 579 18.55 22.66 -11.26
N PRO A 580 17.90 23.29 -10.27
CA PRO A 580 16.50 23.03 -9.93
C PRO A 580 15.47 23.32 -11.03
N GLN A 581 15.88 24.00 -12.10
CA GLN A 581 14.98 24.30 -13.21
C GLN A 581 14.68 23.03 -14.02
N PRO A 582 13.39 22.72 -14.25
CA PRO A 582 12.98 21.54 -15.02
C PRO A 582 13.43 21.63 -16.50
N PRO A 583 13.61 20.48 -17.18
CA PRO A 583 13.94 20.46 -18.62
C PRO A 583 12.96 21.23 -19.51
N LEU A 584 11.66 21.25 -19.15
CA LEU A 584 10.62 21.99 -19.86
C LEU A 584 10.88 23.50 -19.95
N SER A 585 11.67 24.07 -19.03
CA SER A 585 12.05 25.49 -19.09
C SER A 585 12.84 25.87 -20.35
N LYS A 586 13.45 24.88 -21.04
CA LYS A 586 14.16 25.06 -22.30
C LYS A 586 13.22 25.31 -23.48
N ALA A 587 11.94 24.92 -23.37
CA ALA A 587 10.92 25.11 -24.41
C ALA A 587 10.31 26.53 -24.35
N THR A 588 11.12 27.56 -24.58
CA THR A 588 10.78 28.96 -24.34
C THR A 588 9.51 29.45 -25.03
N GLU A 589 9.22 28.95 -26.25
CA GLU A 589 7.97 29.25 -26.98
C GLU A 589 6.74 28.64 -26.31
N TRP A 590 6.88 27.45 -25.74
CA TRP A 590 5.82 26.78 -25.00
C TRP A 590 5.63 27.42 -23.60
N VAL A 591 6.71 27.85 -22.96
CA VAL A 591 6.68 28.44 -21.62
C VAL A 591 6.01 29.82 -21.63
N ASN A 592 6.40 30.71 -22.56
CA ASN A 592 5.98 32.11 -22.54
C ASN A 592 4.62 32.34 -23.21
N ILE A 593 3.66 32.80 -22.43
CA ILE A 593 2.27 33.00 -22.88
C ILE A 593 1.89 34.46 -22.70
N LEU A 594 1.40 35.08 -23.78
CA LEU A 594 0.78 36.40 -23.71
C LEU A 594 -0.75 36.24 -23.70
N ARG A 595 -1.39 36.67 -22.62
CA ARG A 595 -2.83 36.62 -22.45
C ARG A 595 -3.38 37.98 -22.04
N GLU A 596 -4.30 38.53 -22.83
CA GLU A 596 -4.93 39.83 -22.57
C GLU A 596 -3.92 40.96 -22.31
N GLY A 597 -2.79 40.94 -23.00
CA GLY A 597 -1.73 41.90 -22.88
C GLY A 597 -0.82 41.74 -21.66
N ARG A 598 -1.04 40.71 -20.81
CA ARG A 598 -0.19 40.35 -19.69
C ARG A 598 0.68 39.14 -20.03
N GLN A 599 1.94 39.21 -19.57
CA GLN A 599 2.89 38.10 -19.75
C GLN A 599 2.72 37.10 -18.63
N PHE A 600 2.61 35.81 -19.01
CA PHE A 600 2.61 34.67 -18.11
C PHE A 600 3.67 33.65 -18.54
N SER A 601 4.06 32.81 -17.63
CA SER A 601 4.83 31.61 -17.92
C SER A 601 4.02 30.34 -17.54
N ARG A 602 4.12 29.28 -18.34
CA ARG A 602 3.58 27.99 -17.93
C ARG A 602 4.41 27.41 -16.79
N GLU A 603 3.76 26.70 -15.88
CA GLU A 603 4.48 25.85 -14.92
C GLU A 603 5.32 24.83 -15.69
N THR A 604 6.62 24.73 -15.33
CA THR A 604 7.60 23.89 -16.03
C THR A 604 7.91 22.58 -15.30
N ASN A 605 7.47 22.43 -14.05
CA ASN A 605 7.43 21.13 -13.39
C ASN A 605 6.38 20.23 -14.05
N THR A 606 6.51 18.93 -13.85
CA THR A 606 5.48 17.94 -14.21
C THR A 606 4.90 17.30 -12.96
N MET A 607 3.70 16.74 -13.05
CA MET A 607 3.09 15.95 -12.01
C MET A 607 3.89 14.64 -11.80
N PRO A 608 3.83 14.01 -10.62
CA PRO A 608 4.45 12.71 -10.41
C PRO A 608 3.70 11.63 -11.23
N GLN A 609 4.37 10.53 -11.52
CA GLN A 609 3.78 9.36 -12.21
C GLN A 609 2.45 8.92 -11.57
N TRP A 610 2.37 8.97 -10.23
CA TRP A 610 1.17 8.59 -9.48
C TRP A 610 -0.07 9.43 -9.81
N ALA A 611 0.06 10.61 -10.41
CA ALA A 611 -1.07 11.45 -10.80
C ALA A 611 -1.98 10.72 -11.80
N GLY A 612 -1.40 10.19 -12.86
CA GLY A 612 -2.14 9.42 -13.87
C GLY A 612 -2.73 8.12 -13.31
N SER A 613 -2.01 7.45 -12.42
CA SER A 613 -2.46 6.18 -11.87
C SER A 613 -3.46 6.31 -10.70
N CYS A 614 -3.72 7.52 -10.18
CA CYS A 614 -4.69 7.71 -9.09
C CYS A 614 -6.15 7.50 -9.49
N TRP A 615 -6.50 7.58 -10.76
CA TRP A 615 -7.89 7.62 -11.22
C TRP A 615 -8.20 6.71 -12.42
N TYR A 616 -7.24 5.94 -12.91
CA TYR A 616 -7.33 5.12 -14.13
C TYR A 616 -8.51 4.13 -14.12
N TYR A 617 -8.91 3.63 -12.97
CA TYR A 617 -10.08 2.76 -12.81
C TYR A 617 -11.38 3.45 -13.22
N LEU A 618 -11.48 4.77 -13.09
CA LEU A 618 -12.61 5.54 -13.62
C LEU A 618 -12.54 5.67 -15.14
N ARG A 619 -11.33 5.88 -15.68
CA ARG A 619 -11.16 6.02 -17.13
C ARG A 619 -11.45 4.72 -17.88
N PHE A 620 -11.13 3.58 -17.33
CA PHE A 620 -11.48 2.28 -17.90
C PHE A 620 -12.99 2.07 -18.12
N ILE A 621 -13.81 2.73 -17.32
CA ILE A 621 -15.27 2.67 -17.45
C ILE A 621 -15.73 3.32 -18.78
N ASP A 622 -15.07 4.39 -19.22
CA ASP A 622 -15.46 5.17 -20.39
C ASP A 622 -14.26 5.82 -21.12
N PRO A 623 -13.32 5.00 -21.64
CA PRO A 623 -12.01 5.48 -22.10
C PRO A 623 -12.05 6.44 -23.29
N HIS A 624 -13.09 6.36 -24.12
CA HIS A 624 -13.21 7.15 -25.35
C HIS A 624 -14.05 8.42 -25.20
N ASN A 625 -14.51 8.73 -23.99
CA ASN A 625 -15.31 9.93 -23.76
C ASN A 625 -14.42 11.17 -23.82
N LYS A 626 -14.72 12.05 -24.79
CA LYS A 626 -13.98 13.30 -25.00
C LYS A 626 -14.56 14.49 -24.25
N GLN A 627 -15.78 14.36 -23.72
CA GLN A 627 -16.53 15.43 -23.08
C GLN A 627 -16.45 15.39 -21.55
N ARG A 628 -16.23 14.20 -20.99
CA ARG A 628 -16.15 13.95 -19.54
C ARG A 628 -15.07 12.92 -19.24
N PHE A 629 -14.51 12.98 -18.04
CA PHE A 629 -13.53 11.98 -17.60
C PHE A 629 -14.17 10.60 -17.47
N VAL A 630 -15.48 10.54 -17.15
CA VAL A 630 -16.32 9.35 -17.14
C VAL A 630 -17.79 9.78 -17.29
N ASP A 631 -18.61 8.98 -17.97
CA ASP A 631 -20.06 9.17 -18.01
C ASP A 631 -20.67 8.79 -16.65
N PRO A 632 -21.51 9.67 -16.03
CA PRO A 632 -22.07 9.42 -14.70
C PRO A 632 -22.94 8.16 -14.60
N VAL A 633 -23.67 7.80 -15.66
CA VAL A 633 -24.51 6.59 -15.65
C VAL A 633 -23.66 5.34 -15.69
N LYS A 634 -22.58 5.35 -16.47
CA LYS A 634 -21.62 4.24 -16.52
C LYS A 634 -20.84 4.13 -15.20
N GLU A 635 -20.42 5.27 -14.62
CA GLU A 635 -19.75 5.32 -13.34
C GLU A 635 -20.63 4.72 -12.24
N GLN A 636 -21.86 5.17 -12.10
CA GLN A 636 -22.81 4.68 -11.11
C GLN A 636 -23.10 3.17 -11.26
N TYR A 637 -23.06 2.64 -12.49
CA TYR A 637 -23.23 1.22 -12.72
C TYR A 637 -22.02 0.40 -12.33
N TRP A 638 -20.80 0.85 -12.67
CA TRP A 638 -19.58 0.08 -12.48
C TRP A 638 -18.92 0.25 -11.10
N MET A 639 -19.01 1.45 -10.49
CA MET A 639 -18.37 1.70 -9.21
C MET A 639 -19.14 1.10 -8.00
N PRO A 640 -18.47 0.77 -6.92
CA PRO A 640 -17.00 0.69 -6.78
C PRO A 640 -16.43 -0.54 -7.51
N VAL A 641 -15.09 -0.58 -7.68
CA VAL A 641 -14.38 -1.79 -8.13
C VAL A 641 -14.66 -2.93 -7.16
N ASP A 642 -15.16 -4.06 -7.66
CA ASP A 642 -15.59 -5.18 -6.81
C ASP A 642 -14.42 -6.02 -6.31
N LEU A 643 -13.41 -6.25 -7.17
CA LEU A 643 -12.18 -6.97 -6.83
C LEU A 643 -10.99 -6.26 -7.45
N TYR A 644 -10.03 -5.90 -6.63
CA TYR A 644 -8.78 -5.30 -7.04
C TYR A 644 -7.61 -6.18 -6.59
N VAL A 645 -6.74 -6.57 -7.52
CA VAL A 645 -5.58 -7.42 -7.24
C VAL A 645 -4.30 -6.66 -7.56
N GLY A 646 -3.36 -6.65 -6.61
CA GLY A 646 -2.10 -5.94 -6.80
C GLY A 646 -1.14 -6.03 -5.63
N GLY A 647 0.09 -5.53 -5.81
CA GLY A 647 1.17 -5.63 -4.84
C GLY A 647 0.93 -4.86 -3.55
N ALA A 648 1.36 -5.42 -2.41
CA ALA A 648 1.25 -4.78 -1.10
C ALA A 648 2.13 -3.52 -0.98
N GLU A 649 3.16 -3.36 -1.82
CA GLU A 649 4.03 -2.19 -1.88
C GLU A 649 3.28 -0.89 -2.19
N HIS A 650 2.10 -0.99 -2.80
CA HIS A 650 1.26 0.15 -3.13
C HIS A 650 0.35 0.63 -1.98
N ALA A 651 0.41 -0.02 -0.80
CA ALA A 651 -0.46 0.27 0.34
C ALA A 651 -0.49 1.75 0.74
N VAL A 652 0.68 2.37 0.87
CA VAL A 652 0.86 3.76 1.32
C VAL A 652 1.24 4.73 0.19
N LEU A 653 1.20 4.24 -1.05
CA LEU A 653 1.47 4.99 -2.28
C LEU A 653 0.18 5.11 -3.09
N HIS A 654 0.08 4.35 -4.20
CA HIS A 654 -1.05 4.38 -5.12
C HIS A 654 -2.42 4.24 -4.42
N LEU A 655 -2.58 3.26 -3.51
CA LEU A 655 -3.87 3.03 -2.84
C LEU A 655 -4.30 4.20 -1.96
N LEU A 656 -3.37 4.81 -1.23
CA LEU A 656 -3.66 5.97 -0.39
C LEU A 656 -4.00 7.20 -1.24
N TYR A 657 -3.22 7.47 -2.29
CA TYR A 657 -3.44 8.61 -3.17
C TYR A 657 -4.73 8.48 -4.00
N SER A 658 -5.04 7.27 -4.50
CA SER A 658 -6.30 7.00 -5.20
C SER A 658 -7.51 7.23 -4.30
N ARG A 659 -7.48 6.79 -3.04
CA ARG A 659 -8.55 7.04 -2.06
C ARG A 659 -8.73 8.53 -1.80
N PHE A 660 -7.63 9.27 -1.66
CA PHE A 660 -7.67 10.73 -1.47
C PHE A 660 -8.34 11.43 -2.66
N TRP A 661 -7.87 11.20 -3.89
CA TRP A 661 -8.44 11.81 -5.09
C TRP A 661 -9.91 11.44 -5.26
N HIS A 662 -10.24 10.17 -5.04
CA HIS A 662 -11.61 9.69 -5.14
C HIS A 662 -12.55 10.38 -4.14
N LYS A 663 -12.09 10.58 -2.88
CA LYS A 663 -12.86 11.32 -1.86
C LYS A 663 -13.10 12.78 -2.27
N VAL A 664 -12.11 13.45 -2.83
CA VAL A 664 -12.30 14.81 -3.33
C VAL A 664 -13.33 14.83 -4.47
N LEU A 665 -13.22 13.91 -5.43
CA LEU A 665 -14.19 13.79 -6.53
C LEU A 665 -15.60 13.44 -6.02
N PHE A 666 -15.71 12.61 -4.99
CA PHE A 666 -16.99 12.30 -4.34
C PHE A 666 -17.60 13.52 -3.67
N ASP A 667 -16.83 14.27 -2.91
CA ASP A 667 -17.29 15.49 -2.24
C ASP A 667 -17.82 16.54 -3.22
N LEU A 668 -17.15 16.65 -4.38
CA LEU A 668 -17.52 17.56 -5.46
C LEU A 668 -18.65 17.01 -6.35
N GLY A 669 -19.14 15.77 -6.10
CA GLY A 669 -20.26 15.16 -6.82
C GLY A 669 -19.91 14.61 -8.19
N HIS A 670 -18.64 14.32 -8.45
CA HIS A 670 -18.18 13.78 -9.73
C HIS A 670 -18.20 12.24 -9.79
N VAL A 671 -18.21 11.57 -8.66
CA VAL A 671 -18.33 10.10 -8.51
C VAL A 671 -19.38 9.74 -7.47
N SER A 672 -19.91 8.53 -7.55
CA SER A 672 -21.07 8.08 -6.76
C SER A 672 -20.72 7.37 -5.45
N THR A 673 -19.46 6.98 -5.25
CA THR A 673 -19.03 6.19 -4.11
C THR A 673 -17.92 6.90 -3.30
N PRO A 674 -17.89 6.76 -1.95
CA PRO A 674 -16.86 7.40 -1.12
C PRO A 674 -15.51 6.71 -1.18
N GLU A 675 -15.46 5.45 -1.65
CA GLU A 675 -14.24 4.64 -1.78
C GLU A 675 -14.19 3.97 -3.16
N PRO A 676 -13.00 3.91 -3.78
CA PRO A 676 -12.85 3.37 -5.13
C PRO A 676 -12.87 1.84 -5.18
N PHE A 677 -12.35 1.14 -4.17
CA PHE A 677 -12.06 -0.29 -4.19
C PHE A 677 -12.74 -0.99 -3.02
N ARG A 678 -13.66 -1.90 -3.29
CA ARG A 678 -14.41 -2.64 -2.26
C ARG A 678 -13.55 -3.73 -1.64
N ARG A 679 -13.09 -4.67 -2.45
CA ARG A 679 -12.25 -5.81 -2.01
C ARG A 679 -10.88 -5.72 -2.65
N LEU A 680 -9.84 -5.81 -1.81
CA LEU A 680 -8.45 -5.84 -2.25
C LEU A 680 -7.83 -7.19 -1.89
N VAL A 681 -7.02 -7.72 -2.80
CA VAL A 681 -6.23 -8.93 -2.58
C VAL A 681 -4.79 -8.65 -3.01
N ASN A 682 -3.85 -8.90 -2.11
CA ASN A 682 -2.45 -8.80 -2.45
C ASN A 682 -1.94 -10.18 -2.89
N GLN A 683 -1.49 -10.29 -4.14
CA GLN A 683 -0.73 -11.46 -4.54
C GLN A 683 0.64 -11.47 -3.86
N GLY A 684 1.15 -12.67 -3.62
CA GLY A 684 2.51 -12.87 -3.16
C GLY A 684 3.55 -12.46 -4.23
N ILE A 685 4.80 -12.40 -3.83
CA ILE A 685 5.88 -12.12 -4.77
C ILE A 685 6.45 -13.45 -5.26
N ILE A 686 6.47 -13.67 -6.59
CA ILE A 686 7.27 -14.74 -7.18
C ILE A 686 8.73 -14.30 -7.20
N LEU A 687 9.54 -14.99 -6.39
CA LEU A 687 10.98 -14.77 -6.31
C LEU A 687 11.68 -15.49 -7.47
N GLY A 688 12.90 -15.05 -7.79
CA GLY A 688 13.77 -15.79 -8.70
C GLY A 688 14.09 -17.19 -8.17
N GLU A 689 14.68 -18.01 -9.02
CA GLU A 689 15.15 -19.35 -8.66
C GLU A 689 16.07 -19.31 -7.43
N SER A 690 16.03 -20.37 -6.64
CA SER A 690 16.85 -20.46 -5.43
C SER A 690 18.34 -20.41 -5.76
N GLU A 691 19.05 -19.52 -5.08
CA GLU A 691 20.50 -19.44 -5.10
C GLU A 691 21.05 -20.23 -3.91
N TYR A 692 22.10 -21.01 -4.13
CA TYR A 692 22.71 -21.86 -3.13
C TYR A 692 24.10 -21.33 -2.78
N HIS A 693 24.38 -21.18 -1.47
CA HIS A 693 25.65 -20.68 -0.97
C HIS A 693 26.20 -21.59 0.12
N THR A 694 27.50 -21.89 0.07
CA THR A 694 28.15 -22.64 1.16
C THR A 694 28.21 -21.82 2.45
N VAL A 695 28.04 -22.48 3.60
CA VAL A 695 28.18 -21.86 4.93
C VAL A 695 29.61 -22.09 5.39
N GLU A 696 30.51 -21.21 4.96
CA GLU A 696 31.96 -21.19 5.25
C GLU A 696 32.37 -19.75 5.59
N GLU A 697 33.60 -19.55 6.11
CA GLU A 697 34.14 -18.19 6.38
C GLU A 697 34.08 -17.28 5.15
N THR A 698 34.27 -17.87 3.94
CA THR A 698 34.06 -17.17 2.67
C THR A 698 32.98 -17.91 1.88
N PRO A 699 31.71 -17.50 1.96
CA PRO A 699 30.64 -18.16 1.23
C PRO A 699 30.88 -18.12 -0.27
N ARG A 700 30.68 -19.27 -0.95
CA ARG A 700 30.67 -19.30 -2.41
C ARG A 700 29.32 -19.74 -2.95
N LYS A 701 28.90 -19.13 -4.05
CA LYS A 701 27.72 -19.56 -4.79
C LYS A 701 28.02 -20.90 -5.46
N VAL A 702 27.10 -21.85 -5.30
CA VAL A 702 27.18 -23.19 -5.92
C VAL A 702 25.92 -23.42 -6.75
N THR A 703 26.04 -24.31 -7.74
CA THR A 703 24.89 -24.67 -8.58
C THR A 703 24.03 -25.72 -7.88
N GLU A 704 22.77 -25.82 -8.25
CA GLU A 704 21.85 -26.82 -7.72
C GLU A 704 22.35 -28.26 -7.92
N ALA A 705 23.07 -28.50 -9.03
CA ALA A 705 23.68 -29.81 -9.34
C ALA A 705 24.80 -30.21 -8.36
N GLU A 706 25.40 -29.24 -7.67
CA GLU A 706 26.42 -29.44 -6.64
C GLU A 706 25.84 -29.65 -5.25
N VAL A 707 24.52 -29.58 -5.07
CA VAL A 707 23.86 -29.58 -3.77
C VAL A 707 23.05 -30.85 -3.57
N GLU A 708 23.15 -31.45 -2.39
CA GLU A 708 22.35 -32.61 -1.97
C GLU A 708 21.46 -32.23 -0.78
N LYS A 709 20.18 -32.68 -0.84
CA LYS A 709 19.25 -32.51 0.27
C LYS A 709 19.53 -33.56 1.35
N LYS A 710 19.78 -33.11 2.58
CA LYS A 710 20.04 -33.96 3.73
C LYS A 710 19.12 -33.60 4.92
N GLY A 711 18.07 -34.39 5.14
CA GLY A 711 17.04 -34.06 6.13
C GLY A 711 16.23 -32.81 5.72
N SER A 712 16.17 -31.80 6.59
CA SER A 712 15.52 -30.51 6.34
C SER A 712 16.45 -29.45 5.74
N GLY A 713 17.74 -29.77 5.50
CA GLY A 713 18.72 -28.82 4.97
C GLY A 713 19.40 -29.31 3.70
N TYR A 714 20.38 -28.55 3.25
CA TYR A 714 21.22 -28.86 2.08
C TYR A 714 22.68 -28.96 2.47
N VAL A 715 23.43 -29.80 1.75
CA VAL A 715 24.88 -29.98 1.88
C VAL A 715 25.53 -29.95 0.50
N LEU A 716 26.82 -29.67 0.45
CA LEU A 716 27.59 -29.73 -0.80
C LEU A 716 27.84 -31.22 -1.15
N GLY A 717 27.39 -31.65 -2.34
CA GLY A 717 27.49 -33.06 -2.79
C GLY A 717 28.92 -33.60 -2.81
N SER A 718 29.88 -32.77 -3.18
CA SER A 718 31.31 -33.11 -3.14
C SER A 718 31.90 -33.18 -1.73
N ASN A 719 31.26 -32.52 -0.73
CA ASN A 719 31.68 -32.54 0.67
C ASN A 719 30.46 -32.35 1.60
N PRO A 720 29.79 -33.44 2.01
CA PRO A 720 28.56 -33.37 2.85
C PRO A 720 28.74 -32.80 4.26
N SER A 721 29.96 -32.44 4.69
CA SER A 721 30.21 -31.72 5.93
C SER A 721 29.99 -30.20 5.78
N ILE A 722 29.99 -29.68 4.57
CA ILE A 722 29.73 -28.27 4.27
C ILE A 722 28.23 -28.10 4.10
N ARG A 723 27.65 -27.29 4.99
CA ARG A 723 26.23 -26.88 4.86
C ARG A 723 26.08 -25.93 3.70
N VAL A 724 24.93 -26.01 3.05
CA VAL A 724 24.54 -25.08 2.00
C VAL A 724 23.21 -24.42 2.41
N GLU A 725 23.17 -23.10 2.30
CA GLU A 725 21.94 -22.34 2.49
C GLU A 725 21.34 -22.00 1.12
N SER A 726 20.01 -22.11 1.05
CA SER A 726 19.23 -21.75 -0.12
C SER A 726 18.48 -20.46 0.16
N GLN A 727 18.62 -19.48 -0.71
CA GLN A 727 17.91 -18.20 -0.60
C GLN A 727 17.38 -17.79 -1.98
N SER A 728 16.14 -17.31 -1.99
CA SER A 728 15.52 -16.75 -3.19
C SER A 728 15.33 -15.24 -3.01
N PHE A 729 15.55 -14.49 -4.08
CA PHE A 729 15.49 -13.04 -4.08
C PHE A 729 14.44 -12.54 -5.06
N LYS A 730 13.89 -11.34 -4.84
CA LYS A 730 13.03 -10.66 -5.80
C LYS A 730 13.74 -10.60 -7.15
N MET A 731 13.00 -10.88 -8.23
CA MET A 731 13.53 -10.80 -9.59
C MET A 731 13.95 -9.38 -9.93
N SER A 732 15.16 -9.21 -10.40
CA SER A 732 15.65 -7.93 -10.88
C SER A 732 16.70 -8.11 -11.96
N LYS A 733 16.76 -7.14 -12.90
CA LYS A 733 17.77 -7.13 -13.97
C LYS A 733 19.19 -7.03 -13.44
N ALA A 734 19.38 -6.24 -12.38
CA ALA A 734 20.68 -6.04 -11.74
C ALA A 734 21.26 -7.36 -11.18
N ARG A 735 20.40 -8.27 -10.72
CA ARG A 735 20.79 -9.61 -10.24
C ARG A 735 20.95 -10.64 -11.38
N GLY A 736 20.32 -10.39 -12.55
CA GLY A 736 20.30 -11.36 -13.64
C GLY A 736 19.47 -12.62 -13.35
N ASN A 737 18.48 -12.55 -12.43
CA ASN A 737 17.63 -13.65 -12.00
C ASN A 737 16.20 -13.57 -12.57
N VAL A 738 16.01 -12.79 -13.61
CA VAL A 738 14.71 -12.61 -14.27
C VAL A 738 14.45 -13.78 -15.22
N VAL A 739 13.24 -14.36 -15.14
CA VAL A 739 12.75 -15.39 -16.09
C VAL A 739 11.68 -14.75 -16.97
N SER A 740 11.83 -14.90 -18.30
CA SER A 740 10.90 -14.31 -19.27
C SER A 740 9.68 -15.21 -19.48
N PRO A 741 8.45 -14.65 -19.48
CA PRO A 741 7.26 -15.39 -19.88
C PRO A 741 7.33 -15.93 -21.32
N ASP A 742 8.02 -15.23 -22.22
CA ASP A 742 8.20 -15.66 -23.63
C ASP A 742 8.88 -17.03 -23.72
N ASP A 743 9.93 -17.25 -22.92
CA ASP A 743 10.66 -18.52 -22.92
C ASP A 743 9.77 -19.65 -22.37
N ILE A 744 9.04 -19.38 -21.30
CA ILE A 744 8.15 -20.39 -20.70
C ILE A 744 7.00 -20.76 -21.63
N VAL A 745 6.35 -19.78 -22.23
CA VAL A 745 5.25 -20.04 -23.18
C VAL A 745 5.74 -20.73 -24.45
N LYS A 746 6.92 -20.39 -24.94
CA LYS A 746 7.53 -21.07 -26.07
C LYS A 746 7.78 -22.55 -25.80
N ASP A 747 8.25 -22.90 -24.61
CA ASP A 747 8.67 -24.27 -24.27
C ASP A 747 7.51 -25.13 -23.74
N TYR A 748 6.52 -24.54 -23.05
CA TYR A 748 5.47 -25.27 -22.34
C TYR A 748 4.03 -24.84 -22.69
N GLY A 749 3.83 -23.70 -23.34
CA GLY A 749 2.51 -23.11 -23.63
C GLY A 749 1.93 -22.22 -22.52
N ALA A 750 1.01 -21.35 -22.91
CA ALA A 750 0.38 -20.39 -22.01
C ALA A 750 -0.51 -21.07 -20.97
N ASP A 751 -1.29 -22.09 -21.33
CA ASP A 751 -2.15 -22.83 -20.39
C ASP A 751 -1.34 -23.54 -19.31
N THR A 752 -0.17 -24.11 -19.68
CA THR A 752 0.73 -24.75 -18.70
C THR A 752 1.31 -23.71 -17.74
N PHE A 753 1.72 -22.56 -18.27
CA PHE A 753 2.27 -21.47 -17.47
C PHE A 753 1.24 -20.93 -16.45
N ARG A 754 0.02 -20.61 -16.91
CA ARG A 754 -1.11 -20.18 -16.08
C ARG A 754 -1.41 -21.17 -14.92
N LEU A 755 -1.51 -22.46 -15.24
CA LEU A 755 -1.74 -23.49 -14.26
C LEU A 755 -0.60 -23.59 -13.25
N TYR A 756 0.65 -23.46 -13.70
CA TYR A 756 1.81 -23.55 -12.82
C TYR A 756 1.86 -22.42 -11.81
N GLU A 757 1.69 -21.16 -12.24
CA GLU A 757 1.61 -20.00 -11.33
C GLU A 757 0.54 -20.20 -10.25
N MET A 758 -0.63 -20.66 -10.65
CA MET A 758 -1.76 -20.86 -9.75
C MET A 758 -1.63 -22.11 -8.86
N TYR A 759 -0.81 -23.08 -9.26
CA TYR A 759 -0.60 -24.33 -8.51
C TYR A 759 0.53 -24.25 -7.47
N MET A 760 1.48 -23.33 -7.62
CA MET A 760 2.67 -23.19 -6.77
C MET A 760 2.34 -22.99 -5.28
N GLY A 761 1.17 -22.46 -4.95
CA GLY A 761 0.71 -22.23 -3.56
C GLY A 761 -0.49 -21.27 -3.49
N PRO A 762 -0.88 -20.85 -2.28
CA PRO A 762 -1.86 -19.79 -2.11
C PRO A 762 -1.46 -18.52 -2.82
N LEU A 763 -2.43 -17.76 -3.35
CA LEU A 763 -2.18 -16.55 -4.14
C LEU A 763 -1.35 -15.51 -3.34
N GLU A 764 -1.66 -15.35 -2.07
CA GLU A 764 -1.04 -14.35 -1.20
C GLU A 764 0.36 -14.74 -0.69
N ALA A 765 0.77 -15.99 -0.92
CA ALA A 765 2.04 -16.49 -0.42
C ALA A 765 3.21 -16.09 -1.31
N GLN A 766 4.32 -15.71 -0.71
CA GLN A 766 5.59 -15.53 -1.41
C GLN A 766 6.15 -16.90 -1.83
N LYS A 767 6.60 -17.05 -3.08
CA LYS A 767 6.98 -18.34 -3.68
C LYS A 767 8.27 -18.20 -4.50
N PRO A 768 9.24 -19.12 -4.39
CA PRO A 768 10.36 -19.18 -5.31
C PRO A 768 9.92 -19.81 -6.65
N TRP A 769 10.32 -19.21 -7.75
CA TRP A 769 10.17 -19.82 -9.08
C TRP A 769 11.08 -21.04 -9.22
N ASN A 770 10.57 -22.10 -9.87
CA ASN A 770 11.36 -23.26 -10.25
C ASN A 770 10.89 -23.75 -11.62
N THR A 771 11.67 -23.50 -12.65
CA THR A 771 11.33 -23.84 -14.03
C THR A 771 11.12 -25.36 -14.23
N ARG A 772 11.75 -26.22 -13.43
CA ARG A 772 11.61 -27.69 -13.55
C ARG A 772 10.26 -28.21 -13.13
N ASP A 773 9.62 -27.58 -12.17
CA ASP A 773 8.36 -28.07 -11.59
C ASP A 773 7.17 -27.83 -12.53
N ILE A 774 7.29 -26.93 -13.51
CA ILE A 774 6.26 -26.66 -14.52
C ILE A 774 5.86 -27.90 -15.34
N VAL A 775 6.77 -28.86 -15.48
CA VAL A 775 6.54 -30.13 -16.18
C VAL A 775 5.35 -30.91 -15.59
N GLY A 776 5.06 -30.75 -14.30
CA GLY A 776 3.89 -31.32 -13.65
C GLY A 776 2.58 -30.91 -14.33
N MET A 777 2.43 -29.61 -14.59
CA MET A 777 1.22 -29.05 -15.24
C MET A 777 1.16 -29.42 -16.72
N SER A 778 2.29 -29.41 -17.41
CA SER A 778 2.36 -29.90 -18.80
C SER A 778 1.90 -31.36 -18.91
N ARG A 779 2.32 -32.23 -17.98
CA ARG A 779 1.87 -33.63 -17.94
C ARG A 779 0.36 -33.74 -17.67
N PHE A 780 -0.17 -32.91 -16.81
CA PHE A 780 -1.60 -32.85 -16.53
C PHE A 780 -2.40 -32.51 -17.80
N LEU A 781 -2.05 -31.43 -18.51
CA LEU A 781 -2.74 -31.01 -19.74
C LEU A 781 -2.62 -32.08 -20.85
N ASN A 782 -1.46 -32.68 -21.00
CA ASN A 782 -1.27 -33.81 -21.94
C ASN A 782 -2.11 -35.05 -21.55
N ALA A 783 -2.32 -35.28 -20.25
CA ALA A 783 -3.22 -36.38 -19.79
C ALA A 783 -4.67 -36.03 -20.11
N VAL A 784 -5.11 -34.79 -19.85
CA VAL A 784 -6.46 -34.31 -20.21
C VAL A 784 -6.72 -34.48 -21.71
N TRP A 785 -5.80 -34.02 -22.54
CA TRP A 785 -5.89 -34.19 -24.00
C TRP A 785 -6.04 -35.66 -24.40
N ARG A 786 -5.15 -36.53 -23.91
CA ARG A 786 -5.17 -37.96 -24.22
C ARG A 786 -6.45 -38.66 -23.72
N HIS A 787 -7.00 -38.25 -22.57
CA HIS A 787 -8.20 -38.86 -22.01
C HIS A 787 -9.46 -38.47 -22.84
N LEU A 788 -9.51 -37.22 -23.33
CA LEU A 788 -10.69 -36.73 -24.03
C LEU A 788 -10.58 -36.85 -25.56
N ILE A 789 -9.42 -36.57 -26.13
CA ILE A 789 -9.21 -36.51 -27.59
C ILE A 789 -8.52 -37.80 -28.10
N GLY A 790 -7.63 -38.41 -27.31
CA GLY A 790 -6.83 -39.58 -27.67
C GLY A 790 -5.44 -39.25 -28.18
N ASP A 791 -4.70 -40.27 -28.59
CA ASP A 791 -3.32 -40.12 -29.05
C ASP A 791 -3.19 -39.92 -30.57
N GLU A 792 -4.26 -40.15 -31.34
CA GLU A 792 -4.29 -39.95 -32.79
C GLU A 792 -5.01 -38.64 -33.17
N GLU A 793 -4.65 -38.06 -34.35
CA GLU A 793 -5.40 -36.92 -34.88
C GLU A 793 -6.82 -37.37 -35.28
N ALA A 794 -7.81 -36.99 -34.45
CA ALA A 794 -9.17 -37.11 -34.86
C ALA A 794 -9.53 -36.08 -35.94
N PRO A 795 -10.34 -36.41 -36.96
CA PRO A 795 -10.87 -35.40 -37.87
C PRO A 795 -11.58 -34.30 -37.09
N VAL A 796 -11.60 -33.08 -37.67
CA VAL A 796 -12.31 -31.96 -37.07
C VAL A 796 -13.75 -32.36 -36.76
N GLY A 797 -14.15 -32.28 -35.45
CA GLY A 797 -15.45 -32.70 -34.95
C GLY A 797 -15.52 -34.12 -34.32
N GLY A 798 -14.42 -34.92 -34.36
CA GLY A 798 -14.39 -36.25 -33.76
C GLY A 798 -13.57 -36.30 -32.46
N THR A 799 -14.09 -37.00 -31.45
CA THR A 799 -13.35 -37.41 -30.25
C THR A 799 -13.24 -38.91 -30.24
N LEU A 800 -12.05 -39.47 -30.01
CA LEU A 800 -11.83 -40.89 -30.09
C LEU A 800 -12.28 -41.66 -28.82
N ARG A 801 -12.41 -40.93 -27.67
CA ARG A 801 -12.67 -41.55 -26.38
C ARG A 801 -13.97 -41.10 -25.70
N VAL A 802 -14.70 -40.15 -26.25
CA VAL A 802 -15.96 -39.65 -25.72
C VAL A 802 -17.14 -40.39 -26.38
N ILE A 803 -18.06 -40.93 -25.58
CA ILE A 803 -19.25 -41.65 -26.02
C ILE A 803 -20.50 -41.08 -25.32
N ASP A 804 -21.63 -41.27 -26.00
CA ASP A 804 -22.92 -40.97 -25.36
C ASP A 804 -23.28 -42.12 -24.36
N GLY A 805 -23.60 -41.72 -23.12
CA GLY A 805 -23.96 -42.66 -22.07
C GLY A 805 -23.95 -42.03 -20.67
N PRO A 806 -24.49 -42.76 -19.70
CA PRO A 806 -24.53 -42.26 -18.33
C PRO A 806 -23.15 -42.32 -17.68
N ILE A 807 -22.92 -41.42 -16.72
CA ILE A 807 -21.72 -41.42 -15.89
C ILE A 807 -21.87 -42.55 -14.82
N PRO A 808 -20.83 -43.35 -14.55
CA PRO A 808 -20.86 -44.28 -13.43
C PRO A 808 -21.17 -43.58 -12.12
N GLU A 809 -22.07 -44.15 -11.29
CA GLU A 809 -22.62 -43.46 -10.10
C GLU A 809 -21.57 -42.86 -9.17
N ALA A 810 -20.51 -43.58 -8.84
CA ALA A 810 -19.44 -43.10 -7.96
C ALA A 810 -18.71 -41.88 -8.56
N LEU A 811 -18.49 -41.93 -9.87
CA LEU A 811 -17.83 -40.86 -10.59
C LEU A 811 -18.75 -39.64 -10.82
N ASP A 812 -20.05 -39.87 -10.98
CA ASP A 812 -21.06 -38.83 -11.05
C ASP A 812 -21.17 -38.06 -9.73
N ARG A 813 -21.16 -38.75 -8.59
CA ARG A 813 -21.08 -38.14 -7.27
C ARG A 813 -19.79 -37.30 -7.11
N GLN A 814 -18.66 -37.88 -7.52
CA GLN A 814 -17.38 -37.17 -7.49
C GLN A 814 -17.41 -35.95 -8.38
N MET A 815 -17.92 -36.01 -9.60
CA MET A 815 -18.04 -34.86 -10.52
C MET A 815 -18.87 -33.74 -9.88
N ASN A 816 -20.05 -34.08 -9.29
CA ASN A 816 -20.89 -33.04 -8.65
C ASN A 816 -20.17 -32.35 -7.47
N ARG A 817 -19.44 -33.11 -6.65
CA ARG A 817 -18.59 -32.51 -5.59
C ARG A 817 -17.46 -31.65 -6.16
N THR A 818 -16.83 -32.08 -7.25
CA THR A 818 -15.77 -31.32 -7.92
C THR A 818 -16.32 -30.01 -8.51
N ILE A 819 -17.50 -30.03 -9.15
CA ILE A 819 -18.14 -28.82 -9.69
C ILE A 819 -18.33 -27.76 -8.58
N LYS A 820 -18.91 -28.20 -7.44
CA LYS A 820 -19.12 -27.32 -6.29
C LYS A 820 -17.78 -26.80 -5.74
N LYS A 821 -16.85 -27.71 -5.46
CA LYS A 821 -15.55 -27.39 -4.83
C LYS A 821 -14.70 -26.47 -5.69
N VAL A 822 -14.57 -26.73 -6.99
CA VAL A 822 -13.80 -25.89 -7.91
C VAL A 822 -14.43 -24.50 -8.03
N GLY A 823 -15.77 -24.41 -8.10
CA GLY A 823 -16.46 -23.11 -8.13
C GLY A 823 -16.22 -22.30 -6.86
N GLU A 824 -16.34 -22.92 -5.67
CA GLU A 824 -16.07 -22.27 -4.38
C GLU A 824 -14.59 -21.87 -4.23
N ASP A 825 -13.66 -22.67 -4.73
CA ASP A 825 -12.24 -22.40 -4.67
C ASP A 825 -11.83 -21.26 -5.60
N ILE A 826 -12.39 -21.17 -6.81
CA ILE A 826 -12.16 -20.03 -7.71
C ILE A 826 -12.72 -18.74 -7.11
N ALA A 827 -13.96 -18.76 -6.60
CA ALA A 827 -14.57 -17.62 -5.94
C ALA A 827 -13.77 -17.15 -4.71
N GLY A 828 -13.14 -18.11 -3.99
CA GLY A 828 -12.29 -17.86 -2.84
C GLY A 828 -10.81 -17.63 -3.15
N LEU A 829 -10.42 -17.54 -4.43
CA LEU A 829 -9.03 -17.37 -4.89
C LEU A 829 -8.07 -18.50 -4.46
N ARG A 830 -8.61 -19.70 -4.22
CA ARG A 830 -7.84 -20.89 -3.83
C ARG A 830 -7.55 -21.77 -5.07
N PHE A 831 -6.86 -21.19 -6.03
CA PHE A 831 -6.64 -21.83 -7.35
C PHE A 831 -5.85 -23.14 -7.27
N ASN A 832 -4.87 -23.22 -6.38
CA ASN A 832 -4.09 -24.43 -6.16
C ASN A 832 -4.96 -25.64 -5.74
N THR A 833 -5.96 -25.42 -4.90
CA THR A 833 -6.91 -26.47 -4.50
C THR A 833 -7.89 -26.80 -5.61
N ALA A 834 -8.37 -25.81 -6.36
CA ALA A 834 -9.21 -26.03 -7.55
C ALA A 834 -8.50 -26.92 -8.60
N ILE A 835 -7.24 -26.61 -8.91
CA ILE A 835 -6.42 -27.40 -9.83
C ILE A 835 -6.21 -28.82 -9.31
N ALA A 836 -5.93 -28.99 -8.01
CA ALA A 836 -5.77 -30.31 -7.39
C ALA A 836 -7.04 -31.17 -7.50
N GLU A 837 -8.23 -30.59 -7.36
CA GLU A 837 -9.50 -31.31 -7.54
C GLU A 837 -9.71 -31.75 -8.99
N LEU A 838 -9.36 -30.89 -9.97
CA LEU A 838 -9.40 -31.25 -11.39
C LEU A 838 -8.42 -32.38 -11.72
N ILE A 839 -7.20 -32.35 -11.17
CA ILE A 839 -6.21 -33.43 -11.33
C ILE A 839 -6.77 -34.77 -10.79
N LYS A 840 -7.43 -34.78 -9.61
CA LYS A 840 -8.06 -35.96 -9.04
C LYS A 840 -9.15 -36.52 -9.95
N LEU A 841 -10.05 -35.67 -10.44
CA LEU A 841 -11.12 -36.06 -11.34
C LEU A 841 -10.58 -36.62 -12.67
N ASN A 842 -9.57 -35.94 -13.24
CA ASN A 842 -8.91 -36.40 -14.46
C ASN A 842 -8.25 -37.79 -14.31
N ASN A 843 -7.64 -38.06 -13.15
CA ASN A 843 -7.06 -39.39 -12.86
C ASN A 843 -8.12 -40.48 -12.80
N GLU A 844 -9.30 -40.20 -12.26
CA GLU A 844 -10.42 -41.15 -12.26
C GLU A 844 -10.99 -41.37 -13.67
N MET A 845 -11.13 -40.29 -14.46
CA MET A 845 -11.51 -40.33 -15.87
C MET A 845 -10.55 -41.24 -16.67
N GLY A 846 -9.25 -41.12 -16.41
CA GLY A 846 -8.22 -41.92 -17.09
C GLY A 846 -8.34 -43.45 -16.90
N LYS A 847 -9.06 -43.91 -15.87
CA LYS A 847 -9.32 -45.35 -15.63
C LYS A 847 -10.43 -45.91 -16.50
N LEU A 848 -11.25 -45.06 -17.12
CA LEU A 848 -12.34 -45.47 -18.00
C LEU A 848 -11.81 -45.82 -19.39
N ALA A 849 -12.38 -46.85 -20.03
CA ALA A 849 -12.11 -47.19 -21.43
C ALA A 849 -12.62 -46.11 -22.39
N SER A 850 -13.76 -45.48 -22.07
CA SER A 850 -14.40 -44.39 -22.80
C SER A 850 -15.00 -43.40 -21.82
N ILE A 851 -15.00 -42.13 -22.14
CA ILE A 851 -15.49 -41.06 -21.28
C ILE A 851 -16.94 -40.72 -21.65
N PRO A 852 -17.89 -40.76 -20.71
CA PRO A 852 -19.25 -40.29 -20.97
C PRO A 852 -19.26 -38.80 -21.34
N ARG A 853 -19.99 -38.43 -22.40
CA ARG A 853 -20.08 -37.03 -22.91
C ARG A 853 -20.40 -36.00 -21.80
N PRO A 854 -21.40 -36.20 -20.91
CA PRO A 854 -21.68 -35.22 -19.85
C PRO A 854 -20.50 -35.01 -18.88
N LEU A 855 -19.69 -36.05 -18.63
CA LEU A 855 -18.50 -35.95 -17.81
C LEU A 855 -17.42 -35.13 -18.52
N ALA A 856 -17.19 -35.38 -19.82
CA ALA A 856 -16.23 -34.66 -20.64
C ALA A 856 -16.60 -33.15 -20.73
N GLU A 857 -17.87 -32.83 -20.96
CA GLU A 857 -18.36 -31.47 -21.05
C GLU A 857 -18.24 -30.72 -19.72
N ASN A 858 -18.71 -31.32 -18.60
CA ASN A 858 -18.59 -30.69 -17.29
C ASN A 858 -17.12 -30.49 -16.86
N PHE A 859 -16.25 -31.46 -17.14
CA PHE A 859 -14.82 -31.29 -16.87
C PHE A 859 -14.22 -30.15 -17.68
N THR A 860 -14.55 -30.05 -18.97
CA THR A 860 -14.05 -28.99 -19.86
C THR A 860 -14.55 -27.63 -19.41
N LEU A 861 -15.82 -27.49 -18.98
CA LEU A 861 -16.37 -26.26 -18.42
C LEU A 861 -15.61 -25.83 -17.14
N MET A 862 -15.32 -26.78 -16.24
CA MET A 862 -14.55 -26.46 -15.02
C MET A 862 -13.09 -26.10 -15.32
N LEU A 863 -12.49 -26.67 -16.35
CA LEU A 863 -11.11 -26.39 -16.76
C LEU A 863 -10.99 -25.02 -17.47
N ALA A 864 -12.05 -24.56 -18.14
CA ALA A 864 -12.04 -23.37 -19.00
C ALA A 864 -11.48 -22.08 -18.35
N PRO A 865 -11.80 -21.71 -17.12
CA PRO A 865 -11.19 -20.53 -16.51
C PRO A 865 -9.67 -20.66 -16.29
N LEU A 866 -9.20 -21.85 -16.00
CA LEU A 866 -7.81 -22.13 -15.59
C LEU A 866 -6.88 -22.34 -16.79
N ALA A 867 -7.32 -23.13 -17.78
CA ALA A 867 -6.60 -23.44 -19.01
C ALA A 867 -7.51 -23.25 -20.22
N PRO A 868 -7.76 -21.99 -20.63
CA PRO A 868 -8.79 -21.66 -21.57
C PRO A 868 -8.56 -22.15 -22.99
N HIS A 869 -7.32 -22.19 -23.46
CA HIS A 869 -7.04 -22.55 -24.85
C HIS A 869 -7.32 -24.04 -25.14
N ILE A 870 -6.82 -24.92 -24.29
CA ILE A 870 -7.09 -26.36 -24.41
C ILE A 870 -8.57 -26.66 -24.21
N ALA A 871 -9.20 -25.96 -23.26
CA ALA A 871 -10.63 -26.17 -23.00
C ALA A 871 -11.50 -25.76 -24.20
N GLU A 872 -11.25 -24.62 -24.83
CA GLU A 872 -11.96 -24.20 -26.07
C GLU A 872 -11.77 -25.21 -27.20
N GLU A 873 -10.54 -25.72 -27.40
CA GLU A 873 -10.28 -26.71 -28.45
C GLU A 873 -10.99 -28.01 -28.18
N ILE A 874 -11.01 -28.50 -26.94
CA ILE A 874 -11.76 -29.68 -26.55
C ILE A 874 -13.25 -29.46 -26.77
N TRP A 875 -13.79 -28.32 -26.37
CA TRP A 875 -15.18 -27.94 -26.49
C TRP A 875 -15.65 -27.95 -27.95
N GLN A 876 -14.83 -27.33 -28.84
CA GLN A 876 -15.09 -27.37 -30.26
C GLN A 876 -15.07 -28.80 -30.84
N ARG A 877 -14.13 -29.63 -30.41
CA ARG A 877 -14.03 -31.05 -30.85
C ARG A 877 -15.15 -31.94 -30.32
N LEU A 878 -15.78 -31.55 -29.19
CA LEU A 878 -17.01 -32.17 -28.71
C LEU A 878 -18.23 -31.82 -29.57
N GLY A 879 -18.08 -30.98 -30.58
CA GLY A 879 -19.13 -30.59 -31.53
C GLY A 879 -19.88 -29.32 -31.17
N HIS A 880 -19.40 -28.52 -30.23
CA HIS A 880 -20.02 -27.25 -29.89
C HIS A 880 -19.51 -26.13 -30.79
N GLU A 881 -20.46 -25.33 -31.36
CA GLU A 881 -20.13 -24.22 -32.25
C GLU A 881 -19.81 -22.92 -31.50
N ARG A 882 -20.36 -22.76 -30.29
CA ARG A 882 -20.18 -21.52 -29.50
C ARG A 882 -19.01 -21.68 -28.53
N SER A 883 -18.18 -20.62 -28.46
CA SER A 883 -17.06 -20.50 -27.53
C SER A 883 -17.49 -20.69 -26.06
N LEU A 884 -16.61 -21.23 -25.25
CA LEU A 884 -16.75 -21.36 -23.79
C LEU A 884 -16.92 -20.01 -23.09
N ALA A 885 -16.42 -18.91 -23.67
CA ALA A 885 -16.58 -17.56 -23.12
C ALA A 885 -18.05 -17.15 -22.86
N ARG A 886 -19.00 -17.85 -23.46
CA ARG A 886 -20.45 -17.59 -23.37
C ARG A 886 -21.23 -18.77 -22.77
N GLN A 887 -20.56 -19.77 -22.19
CA GLN A 887 -21.19 -20.94 -21.58
C GLN A 887 -21.39 -20.71 -20.08
N ALA A 888 -22.45 -21.33 -19.54
CA ALA A 888 -22.72 -21.29 -18.10
C ALA A 888 -21.82 -22.25 -17.32
N TRP A 889 -21.51 -21.89 -16.08
CA TRP A 889 -20.87 -22.81 -15.13
C TRP A 889 -21.73 -24.05 -14.92
N PRO A 890 -21.16 -25.26 -14.89
CA PRO A 890 -21.96 -26.46 -14.76
C PRO A 890 -22.72 -26.49 -13.43
N ALA A 891 -23.98 -26.91 -13.50
CA ALA A 891 -24.78 -27.12 -12.31
C ALA A 891 -24.39 -28.43 -11.61
N PHE A 892 -24.52 -28.48 -10.30
CA PHE A 892 -24.35 -29.70 -9.51
C PHE A 892 -25.66 -30.08 -8.81
N ASP A 893 -25.83 -31.38 -8.59
CA ASP A 893 -26.96 -31.94 -7.87
C ASP A 893 -26.61 -32.08 -6.40
N GLU A 894 -27.31 -31.37 -5.52
CA GLU A 894 -27.04 -31.39 -4.08
C GLU A 894 -27.23 -32.77 -3.44
N SER A 895 -28.16 -33.60 -3.99
CA SER A 895 -28.39 -34.95 -3.49
C SER A 895 -27.20 -35.90 -3.68
N LYS A 896 -26.30 -35.54 -4.61
CA LYS A 896 -25.08 -36.29 -4.93
C LYS A 896 -23.85 -35.84 -4.14
N LEU A 897 -23.99 -34.77 -3.36
CA LEU A 897 -22.88 -34.24 -2.54
C LEU A 897 -22.60 -35.03 -1.28
N ALA A 898 -23.63 -35.67 -0.74
CA ALA A 898 -23.50 -36.52 0.44
C ALA A 898 -22.56 -37.71 0.18
N GLU A 899 -21.61 -37.92 1.06
CA GLU A 899 -20.79 -39.12 1.03
C GLU A 899 -21.66 -40.31 1.36
N SER A 900 -21.70 -41.29 0.46
CA SER A 900 -22.40 -42.55 0.72
C SER A 900 -21.60 -43.47 1.64
N THR A 901 -20.30 -43.23 1.75
CA THR A 901 -19.38 -44.01 2.58
C THR A 901 -18.39 -43.13 3.31
N ILE A 902 -17.96 -43.58 4.49
CA ILE A 902 -16.90 -42.94 5.29
C ILE A 902 -15.73 -43.90 5.49
N GLU A 903 -14.51 -43.44 5.37
CA GLU A 903 -13.31 -44.21 5.72
C GLU A 903 -12.99 -44.00 7.20
N LEU A 904 -12.99 -45.11 7.96
CA LEU A 904 -12.70 -45.10 9.37
C LEU A 904 -11.39 -45.82 9.65
N PRO A 905 -10.40 -45.19 10.30
CA PRO A 905 -9.21 -45.86 10.78
C PRO A 905 -9.59 -46.84 11.91
N VAL A 906 -9.08 -48.06 11.79
CA VAL A 906 -9.28 -49.12 12.79
C VAL A 906 -8.01 -49.28 13.61
N GLN A 907 -8.15 -49.06 14.90
CA GLN A 907 -7.06 -49.20 15.86
C GLN A 907 -7.18 -50.54 16.61
N VAL A 908 -6.04 -51.13 16.97
CA VAL A 908 -5.94 -52.22 17.94
C VAL A 908 -5.00 -51.72 19.06
N ASN A 909 -5.55 -51.68 20.27
CA ASN A 909 -4.87 -51.15 21.45
C ASN A 909 -4.28 -49.72 21.19
N GLY A 910 -5.08 -48.83 20.56
CA GLY A 910 -4.73 -47.43 20.30
C GLY A 910 -3.77 -47.20 19.12
N LYS A 911 -3.33 -48.23 18.40
CA LYS A 911 -2.48 -48.09 17.20
C LYS A 911 -3.29 -48.43 15.95
N VAL A 912 -3.31 -47.53 14.95
CA VAL A 912 -3.96 -47.76 13.66
C VAL A 912 -3.35 -49.00 12.99
N ARG A 913 -4.21 -49.95 12.59
CA ARG A 913 -3.82 -51.21 11.94
C ARG A 913 -4.41 -51.38 10.57
N ASP A 914 -5.55 -50.78 10.33
CA ASP A 914 -6.25 -50.86 9.04
C ASP A 914 -7.17 -49.64 8.88
N LYS A 915 -7.80 -49.52 7.71
CA LYS A 915 -8.87 -48.58 7.42
C LYS A 915 -10.01 -49.36 6.79
N ILE A 916 -11.23 -49.06 7.17
CA ILE A 916 -12.45 -49.64 6.59
C ILE A 916 -13.28 -48.54 5.95
N THR A 917 -13.91 -48.85 4.81
CA THR A 917 -14.91 -48.01 4.17
C THR A 917 -16.30 -48.61 4.48
N VAL A 918 -17.13 -47.81 5.12
CA VAL A 918 -18.49 -48.18 5.51
C VAL A 918 -19.50 -47.12 5.05
N PRO A 919 -20.77 -47.49 4.77
CA PRO A 919 -21.82 -46.51 4.51
C PRO A 919 -21.93 -45.50 5.67
N VAL A 920 -22.20 -44.21 5.37
CA VAL A 920 -22.33 -43.15 6.39
C VAL A 920 -23.50 -43.42 7.35
N ASP A 921 -24.54 -44.09 6.85
CA ASP A 921 -25.74 -44.50 7.58
C ASP A 921 -25.63 -45.91 8.21
N ALA A 922 -24.43 -46.50 8.13
CA ALA A 922 -24.23 -47.85 8.73
C ALA A 922 -24.37 -47.78 10.27
N ASP A 923 -25.10 -48.74 10.81
CA ASP A 923 -25.21 -48.89 12.25
C ASP A 923 -23.88 -49.31 12.91
N GLU A 924 -23.73 -48.95 14.18
CA GLU A 924 -22.49 -49.17 14.95
C GLU A 924 -22.12 -50.70 14.93
N ALA A 925 -23.11 -51.58 15.00
CA ALA A 925 -22.87 -53.02 15.01
C ALA A 925 -22.27 -53.49 13.68
N SER A 926 -22.72 -52.92 12.56
CA SER A 926 -22.20 -53.22 11.23
C SER A 926 -20.78 -52.71 11.05
N ILE A 927 -20.52 -51.48 11.53
CA ILE A 927 -19.18 -50.84 11.50
C ILE A 927 -18.19 -51.68 12.31
N LEU A 928 -18.55 -52.07 13.53
CA LEU A 928 -17.71 -52.89 14.39
C LEU A 928 -17.44 -54.31 13.82
N ARG A 929 -18.43 -54.91 13.14
CA ARG A 929 -18.22 -56.19 12.42
C ARG A 929 -17.23 -56.04 11.28
N THR A 930 -17.39 -55.00 10.44
CA THR A 930 -16.51 -54.71 9.32
C THR A 930 -15.10 -54.44 9.81
N ALA A 931 -14.95 -53.63 10.87
CA ALA A 931 -13.66 -53.31 11.48
C ALA A 931 -12.95 -54.55 12.02
N SER A 932 -13.71 -55.41 12.68
CA SER A 932 -13.15 -56.67 13.21
C SER A 932 -12.75 -57.67 12.11
N ALA A 933 -13.40 -57.63 10.97
CA ALA A 933 -13.11 -58.50 9.82
C ALA A 933 -11.99 -57.97 8.91
N ALA A 934 -11.55 -56.74 9.09
CA ALA A 934 -10.55 -56.10 8.24
C ALA A 934 -9.20 -56.85 8.25
N PRO A 935 -8.59 -57.15 7.09
CA PRO A 935 -7.40 -57.98 6.97
C PRO A 935 -6.23 -57.53 7.83
N GLY A 936 -5.94 -56.22 7.87
CA GLY A 936 -4.87 -55.64 8.69
C GLY A 936 -5.14 -55.71 10.19
N VAL A 937 -6.42 -55.85 10.59
CA VAL A 937 -6.85 -55.99 11.99
C VAL A 937 -6.78 -57.46 12.44
N GLN A 938 -7.16 -58.36 11.57
CA GLN A 938 -7.19 -59.79 11.86
C GLN A 938 -5.84 -60.35 12.35
N GLN A 939 -4.72 -59.83 11.83
CA GLN A 939 -3.39 -60.22 12.26
C GLN A 939 -3.11 -59.93 13.75
N TRP A 940 -3.85 -59.01 14.34
CA TRP A 940 -3.67 -58.51 15.72
C TRP A 940 -4.72 -59.05 16.68
N VAL A 941 -5.85 -59.54 16.15
CA VAL A 941 -7.01 -60.02 16.91
C VAL A 941 -7.06 -61.53 16.93
N HIS A 942 -6.50 -62.23 15.90
CA HIS A 942 -6.53 -63.72 15.79
C HIS A 942 -5.90 -64.38 17.02
N GLY A 943 -6.63 -65.23 17.64
CA GLY A 943 -6.19 -65.98 18.85
C GLY A 943 -6.24 -65.21 20.16
N LYS A 944 -6.76 -63.98 20.18
CA LYS A 944 -6.91 -63.09 21.34
C LYS A 944 -8.38 -62.83 21.65
N SER A 945 -8.70 -62.54 22.89
CA SER A 945 -10.04 -62.11 23.27
C SER A 945 -10.20 -60.61 23.14
N VAL A 946 -11.22 -60.12 22.37
CA VAL A 946 -11.60 -58.72 22.29
C VAL A 946 -12.34 -58.36 23.57
N LYS A 947 -11.72 -57.50 24.38
CA LYS A 947 -12.28 -57.05 25.68
C LYS A 947 -13.26 -55.91 25.53
N LYS A 948 -13.01 -55.03 24.58
CA LYS A 948 -13.82 -53.85 24.35
C LYS A 948 -13.73 -53.42 22.89
N GLN A 949 -14.87 -53.09 22.29
CA GLN A 949 -14.98 -52.46 21.01
C GLN A 949 -15.47 -51.02 21.22
N ILE A 950 -14.82 -50.04 20.66
CA ILE A 950 -15.15 -48.63 20.83
C ILE A 950 -15.28 -48.02 19.43
N TYR A 951 -16.45 -47.51 19.13
CA TYR A 951 -16.68 -46.69 17.95
C TYR A 951 -16.80 -45.23 18.37
N VAL A 952 -15.98 -44.40 17.83
CA VAL A 952 -16.09 -42.94 17.94
C VAL A 952 -16.76 -42.43 16.67
N LEU A 953 -18.00 -41.98 16.81
CA LEU A 953 -18.89 -41.63 15.70
C LEU A 953 -18.16 -40.79 14.63
N GLY A 954 -18.08 -41.33 13.41
CA GLY A 954 -17.47 -40.70 12.25
C GLY A 954 -15.95 -40.49 12.33
N LYS A 955 -15.25 -41.02 13.35
CA LYS A 955 -13.81 -40.73 13.55
C LYS A 955 -12.92 -41.96 13.50
N LEU A 956 -13.22 -42.97 14.26
CA LEU A 956 -12.42 -44.20 14.34
C LEU A 956 -13.13 -45.37 15.03
N VAL A 957 -12.61 -46.56 14.80
CA VAL A 957 -12.91 -47.76 15.61
C VAL A 957 -11.65 -48.19 16.37
N ASN A 958 -11.78 -48.56 17.65
CA ASN A 958 -10.67 -49.07 18.44
C ASN A 958 -11.08 -50.41 19.09
N LEU A 959 -10.34 -51.47 18.79
CA LEU A 959 -10.50 -52.80 19.35
C LEU A 959 -9.45 -53.00 20.45
N VAL A 960 -9.90 -53.24 21.67
CA VAL A 960 -9.01 -53.51 22.79
C VAL A 960 -8.93 -55.04 22.97
N VAL A 961 -7.74 -55.58 22.77
CA VAL A 961 -7.45 -57.02 22.85
C VAL A 961 -6.39 -57.31 23.90
N ASN A 962 -6.40 -58.53 24.41
CA ASN A 962 -5.38 -59.05 25.34
C ASN A 962 -4.04 -59.31 24.68
#